data_7fe172a00d91e9474fb930eb4e0421e0
#
_entry.id   7fe172a00d91e9474fb930eb4e0421e0
#
_cell.length_a   1.000
_cell.length_b   1.000
_cell.length_c   1.000
_cell.angle_alpha   90.00
_cell.angle_beta   90.00
_cell.angle_gamma   90.00
#
_symmetry.space_group_name_H-M   'P 1'
#
loop_
_entity.id
_entity.type
_entity.pdbx_description
1 polymer ?
#
loop_
_entity_poly.entity_id
_entity_poly.type
_entity_poly.pdbx_seq_one_letter_code
_entity_poly.pdbx_strand_id
1 'polypeptide(L)'
;MNTKQDNIIRTDYAEIMQKSYIDYAMSVIISRALPDVRDGLKPVQRRTLYDMYELGIRYDRPYRKCARIVGDTMGKYHPHGDSSIYDALVVMAQEFKKGRTLVDGHGNFGSIEGDGAAAMRYTEARLEKLTQEVFLEDLDKNVVDFMPNFDETEKEPVVLPVRIPNLLVNGADGIAVGMATSIPPHNLGEVVDAVKAYMKNNDISTRGLMRYLKGPDFPTGGIVVNKDDLVKIYESGTGKLRIRGRVEIEKLKGGRQQLVITEIPYTMIGANIGKFLNDIATLVETKKTTDIVDISNQSSKEGIRIVLELKRDADVENLTNMLYKKTRLEDTFGVNMLAVADGRPETLGLKQIIAHHVDFVFEVNSRKYTTLLAKEQEKREIQEGLIKACDVIDLIIEILRGSKSRDQVKKCLIDGITEGIKFKTKTSEKAAKSLKFTEKQAAAILDMRLYKLIGLEIDALMKEHEETMKNIAAYEDILNNYDSMAAVIMGELDQIKKEYGSKRKTSIENAEEAVYEEKKMEETEVCFLMDRFGYMRLIDKNAYERNKDAAHAESRYVFTCMNTDKICIFTDTGKLHTVKAEDIPLVRFRDKGVPADNLGNYDSTSEQILYVAPLSQVAASTVLFVTENGMCKLVKGDEFRASKRTIVSTKLAEDDRLVFVGAADEMDQVVFQSEKGYFLRIMKTEISVTKKNAMGVRGMKLTGEDRIHHAYLLESRQEYAIEYHDKPYVLNKVKLAKRDTKGVKPRV
;
A
#
# COMPACT_ATOMS: atom_id res chain seq x y z
N MET A 1 -23.00 10.59 63.11
CA MET A 1 -21.80 10.38 62.34
C MET A 1 -22.11 9.31 61.26
N ASN A 2 -22.46 9.73 60.05
CA ASN A 2 -22.68 8.85 58.93
C ASN A 2 -21.33 8.61 58.23
N THR A 3 -20.77 7.43 58.47
CA THR A 3 -19.62 6.95 57.71
C THR A 3 -20.07 6.71 56.26
N LYS A 4 -19.67 7.57 55.31
CA LYS A 4 -19.69 7.26 53.89
C LYS A 4 -18.82 6.02 53.71
N GLN A 5 -19.42 4.87 53.41
CA GLN A 5 -18.70 3.74 52.85
C GLN A 5 -18.23 4.17 51.46
N ASP A 6 -16.94 4.42 51.32
CA ASP A 6 -16.31 4.53 50.01
C ASP A 6 -16.45 3.17 49.29
N ASN A 7 -17.24 3.15 48.25
CA ASN A 7 -17.36 2.00 47.37
C ASN A 7 -16.06 1.86 46.55
N ILE A 8 -15.02 1.27 47.15
CA ILE A 8 -13.78 0.93 46.47
C ILE A 8 -14.05 -0.38 45.68
N ILE A 9 -14.23 -0.23 44.37
CA ILE A 9 -14.30 -1.36 43.46
C ILE A 9 -12.85 -1.76 43.12
N ARG A 10 -12.41 -2.92 43.57
CA ARG A 10 -11.12 -3.52 43.16
C ARG A 10 -11.31 -4.20 41.82
N THR A 11 -10.64 -3.72 40.80
CA THR A 11 -10.63 -4.33 39.45
C THR A 11 -9.20 -4.72 39.11
N ASP A 12 -9.00 -5.86 38.44
CA ASP A 12 -7.68 -6.27 37.99
C ASP A 12 -7.23 -5.32 36.84
N TYR A 13 -6.01 -4.83 36.96
CA TYR A 13 -5.40 -3.96 35.94
C TYR A 13 -5.37 -4.64 34.57
N ALA A 14 -5.06 -5.94 34.50
CA ALA A 14 -5.04 -6.70 33.27
C ALA A 14 -6.43 -6.76 32.60
N GLU A 15 -7.50 -6.92 33.40
CA GLU A 15 -8.88 -6.95 32.90
C GLU A 15 -9.31 -5.58 32.33
N ILE A 16 -8.97 -4.47 33.04
CA ILE A 16 -9.25 -3.12 32.57
C ILE A 16 -8.50 -2.84 31.27
N MET A 17 -7.21 -3.18 31.21
CA MET A 17 -6.38 -2.98 30.01
C MET A 17 -6.91 -3.79 28.83
N GLN A 18 -7.25 -5.05 29.04
CA GLN A 18 -7.81 -5.91 28.00
C GLN A 18 -9.12 -5.36 27.46
N LYS A 19 -10.06 -4.97 28.34
CA LYS A 19 -11.33 -4.38 27.94
C LYS A 19 -11.14 -3.08 27.18
N SER A 20 -10.35 -2.16 27.71
CA SER A 20 -10.10 -0.85 27.08
C SER A 20 -9.38 -0.99 25.74
N TYR A 21 -8.47 -1.97 25.61
CA TYR A 21 -7.80 -2.26 24.33
C TYR A 21 -8.76 -2.84 23.29
N ILE A 22 -9.66 -3.74 23.70
CA ILE A 22 -10.69 -4.30 22.81
C ILE A 22 -11.64 -3.19 22.35
N ASP A 23 -12.12 -2.33 23.25
CA ASP A 23 -13.01 -1.21 22.92
C ASP A 23 -12.32 -0.24 21.94
N TYR A 24 -11.07 0.10 22.18
CA TYR A 24 -10.27 0.92 21.27
C TYR A 24 -10.06 0.24 19.90
N ALA A 25 -9.69 -1.04 19.90
CA ALA A 25 -9.48 -1.81 18.66
C ALA A 25 -10.76 -1.88 17.83
N MET A 26 -11.91 -2.17 18.46
CA MET A 26 -13.22 -2.19 17.79
C MET A 26 -13.60 -0.83 17.22
N SER A 27 -13.35 0.25 17.96
CA SER A 27 -13.57 1.61 17.46
C SER A 27 -12.72 1.91 16.23
N VAL A 28 -11.42 1.57 16.25
CA VAL A 28 -10.52 1.78 15.11
C VAL A 28 -10.94 0.92 13.89
N ILE A 29 -11.40 -0.31 14.14
CA ILE A 29 -11.83 -1.21 13.09
C ILE A 29 -13.11 -0.71 12.41
N ILE A 30 -14.18 -0.48 13.19
CA ILE A 30 -15.51 -0.19 12.65
C ILE A 30 -15.66 1.28 12.26
N SER A 31 -15.13 2.21 13.09
CA SER A 31 -15.41 3.63 12.95
C SER A 31 -14.27 4.44 12.32
N ARG A 32 -13.22 3.80 11.78
CA ARG A 32 -12.07 4.54 11.22
C ARG A 32 -11.45 3.91 9.98
N ALA A 33 -11.00 2.65 10.06
CA ALA A 33 -10.08 2.09 9.06
C ALA A 33 -10.78 1.30 7.96
N LEU A 34 -11.88 0.61 8.27
CA LEU A 34 -12.56 -0.25 7.34
C LEU A 34 -13.73 0.45 6.65
N PRO A 35 -13.99 0.13 5.36
CA PRO A 35 -15.19 0.58 4.66
C PRO A 35 -16.42 -0.24 5.08
N ASP A 36 -17.61 0.38 5.05
CA ASP A 36 -18.89 -0.34 5.14
C ASP A 36 -19.20 -1.02 3.80
N VAL A 37 -19.68 -2.26 3.84
CA VAL A 37 -19.98 -3.03 2.61
C VAL A 37 -21.07 -2.39 1.77
N ARG A 38 -22.02 -1.67 2.39
CA ARG A 38 -23.19 -1.06 1.75
C ARG A 38 -22.82 0.13 0.86
N ASP A 39 -22.00 1.07 1.35
CA ASP A 39 -21.60 2.26 0.60
C ASP A 39 -20.13 2.27 0.15
N GLY A 40 -19.33 1.32 0.62
CA GLY A 40 -17.91 1.19 0.27
C GLY A 40 -17.05 2.34 0.78
N LEU A 41 -17.50 3.12 1.76
CA LEU A 41 -16.84 4.30 2.27
C LEU A 41 -16.32 4.10 3.70
N LYS A 42 -15.17 4.69 3.97
CA LYS A 42 -14.72 4.90 5.35
C LYS A 42 -15.49 6.06 6.00
N PRO A 43 -15.61 6.12 7.33
CA PRO A 43 -16.34 7.20 8.00
C PRO A 43 -15.88 8.60 7.60
N VAL A 44 -14.58 8.86 7.49
CA VAL A 44 -14.06 10.17 7.07
C VAL A 44 -14.51 10.54 5.66
N GLN A 45 -14.53 9.59 4.73
CA GLN A 45 -14.97 9.83 3.35
C GLN A 45 -16.48 10.14 3.30
N ARG A 46 -17.29 9.32 3.98
CA ARG A 46 -18.74 9.49 4.09
C ARG A 46 -19.11 10.85 4.67
N ARG A 47 -18.49 11.24 5.77
CA ARG A 47 -18.71 12.51 6.45
C ARG A 47 -18.32 13.70 5.58
N THR A 48 -17.19 13.63 4.90
CA THR A 48 -16.71 14.68 4.00
C THR A 48 -17.68 14.87 2.81
N LEU A 49 -18.13 13.79 2.17
CA LEU A 49 -19.08 13.89 1.06
C LEU A 49 -20.45 14.40 1.51
N TYR A 50 -20.92 13.96 2.67
CA TYR A 50 -22.16 14.43 3.26
C TYR A 50 -22.09 15.93 3.61
N ASP A 51 -21.01 16.37 4.24
CA ASP A 51 -20.77 17.78 4.57
C ASP A 51 -20.72 18.67 3.32
N MET A 52 -20.04 18.23 2.26
CA MET A 52 -20.05 18.94 0.97
C MET A 52 -21.46 19.06 0.41
N TYR A 53 -22.31 18.04 0.58
CA TYR A 53 -23.70 18.07 0.15
C TYR A 53 -24.50 19.08 0.97
N GLU A 54 -24.39 19.10 2.30
CA GLU A 54 -25.07 20.04 3.19
C GLU A 54 -24.62 21.49 2.95
N LEU A 55 -23.34 21.72 2.69
CA LEU A 55 -22.80 23.03 2.31
C LEU A 55 -23.25 23.51 0.92
N GLY A 56 -23.97 22.68 0.16
CA GLY A 56 -24.39 23.00 -1.19
C GLY A 56 -23.25 23.08 -2.21
N ILE A 57 -22.11 22.39 -1.94
CA ILE A 57 -20.94 22.33 -2.83
C ILE A 57 -21.18 21.25 -3.89
N ARG A 58 -21.98 21.57 -4.88
CA ARG A 58 -22.46 20.63 -5.90
C ARG A 58 -21.67 20.74 -7.18
N TYR A 59 -21.73 19.70 -8.04
CA TYR A 59 -20.99 19.65 -9.30
C TYR A 59 -21.31 20.80 -10.26
N ASP A 60 -22.53 21.34 -10.19
CA ASP A 60 -23.04 22.45 -10.99
C ASP A 60 -22.83 23.83 -10.36
N ARG A 61 -22.15 23.89 -9.22
CA ARG A 61 -21.85 25.11 -8.46
C ARG A 61 -20.34 25.42 -8.50
N PRO A 62 -19.96 26.69 -8.21
CA PRO A 62 -18.53 27.05 -8.12
C PRO A 62 -17.77 26.24 -7.08
N TYR A 63 -16.50 25.97 -7.38
CA TYR A 63 -15.57 25.35 -6.43
C TYR A 63 -15.47 26.14 -5.12
N ARG A 64 -15.14 25.44 -4.04
CA ARG A 64 -14.87 26.02 -2.73
C ARG A 64 -13.51 25.60 -2.22
N LYS A 65 -12.87 26.47 -1.44
CA LYS A 65 -11.56 26.16 -0.82
C LYS A 65 -11.66 24.89 0.01
N CYS A 66 -10.71 23.97 -0.18
CA CYS A 66 -10.63 22.72 0.59
C CYS A 66 -10.56 23.00 2.09
N ALA A 67 -9.88 24.08 2.49
CA ALA A 67 -9.83 24.51 3.90
C ALA A 67 -11.20 24.75 4.53
N ARG A 68 -12.19 25.23 3.75
CA ARG A 68 -13.57 25.40 4.24
C ARG A 68 -14.25 24.05 4.44
N ILE A 69 -14.12 23.14 3.49
CA ILE A 69 -14.69 21.78 3.56
C ILE A 69 -14.11 21.05 4.76
N VAL A 70 -12.78 21.05 4.87
CA VAL A 70 -12.07 20.38 5.99
C VAL A 70 -12.47 20.95 7.33
N GLY A 71 -12.54 22.28 7.44
CA GLY A 71 -12.92 22.96 8.69
C GLY A 71 -14.35 22.65 9.13
N ASP A 72 -15.31 22.64 8.21
CA ASP A 72 -16.72 22.34 8.52
C ASP A 72 -16.88 20.85 8.87
N THR A 73 -16.31 19.95 8.07
CA THR A 73 -16.33 18.50 8.34
C THR A 73 -15.72 18.18 9.72
N MET A 74 -14.59 18.81 10.06
CA MET A 74 -13.93 18.63 11.37
C MET A 74 -14.79 19.15 12.51
N GLY A 75 -15.41 20.30 12.34
CA GLY A 75 -16.22 20.92 13.36
C GLY A 75 -17.55 20.23 13.64
N LYS A 76 -18.17 19.64 12.60
CA LYS A 76 -19.51 19.06 12.73
C LYS A 76 -19.53 17.54 12.83
N TYR A 77 -18.66 16.83 12.09
CA TYR A 77 -18.84 15.39 11.88
C TYR A 77 -17.62 14.55 12.25
N HIS A 78 -16.40 15.06 12.05
CA HIS A 78 -15.21 14.24 12.16
C HIS A 78 -14.15 14.88 13.10
N PRO A 79 -14.21 14.62 14.41
CA PRO A 79 -13.37 15.30 15.43
C PRO A 79 -11.94 14.74 15.46
N HIS A 80 -11.23 14.83 14.32
CA HIS A 80 -9.85 14.36 14.15
C HIS A 80 -9.01 15.44 13.44
N GLY A 81 -7.71 15.19 13.26
CA GLY A 81 -6.80 16.14 12.63
C GLY A 81 -7.22 16.54 11.21
N ASP A 82 -7.10 17.83 10.91
CA ASP A 82 -7.42 18.42 9.61
C ASP A 82 -6.67 17.79 8.45
N SER A 83 -5.40 17.41 8.66
CA SER A 83 -4.58 16.73 7.67
C SER A 83 -5.20 15.40 7.22
N SER A 84 -5.76 14.61 8.15
CA SER A 84 -6.37 13.32 7.80
C SER A 84 -7.64 13.48 6.95
N ILE A 85 -8.43 14.52 7.22
CA ILE A 85 -9.61 14.87 6.43
C ILE A 85 -9.20 15.36 5.04
N TYR A 86 -8.19 16.24 4.98
CA TYR A 86 -7.68 16.75 3.72
C TYR A 86 -7.07 15.66 2.85
N ASP A 87 -6.27 14.76 3.42
CA ASP A 87 -5.69 13.62 2.70
C ASP A 87 -6.78 12.70 2.13
N ALA A 88 -7.85 12.44 2.87
CA ALA A 88 -8.99 11.68 2.39
C ALA A 88 -9.69 12.39 1.22
N LEU A 89 -9.91 13.72 1.32
CA LEU A 89 -10.47 14.54 0.25
C LEU A 89 -9.60 14.49 -1.01
N VAL A 90 -8.28 14.64 -0.85
CA VAL A 90 -7.29 14.57 -1.94
C VAL A 90 -7.34 13.21 -2.65
N VAL A 91 -7.33 12.11 -1.89
CA VAL A 91 -7.40 10.76 -2.49
C VAL A 91 -8.69 10.54 -3.27
N MET A 92 -9.82 11.10 -2.83
CA MET A 92 -11.09 11.01 -3.55
C MET A 92 -11.10 11.78 -4.88
N ALA A 93 -10.18 12.73 -5.07
CA ALA A 93 -10.02 13.51 -6.30
C ALA A 93 -8.91 12.97 -7.23
N GLN A 94 -8.14 11.94 -6.82
CA GLN A 94 -7.02 11.44 -7.60
C GLN A 94 -7.44 10.32 -8.55
N GLU A 95 -7.44 10.59 -9.85
CA GLU A 95 -7.82 9.64 -10.91
C GLU A 95 -6.90 8.40 -11.00
N PHE A 96 -5.65 8.54 -10.57
CA PHE A 96 -4.69 7.44 -10.57
C PHE A 96 -4.82 6.52 -9.34
N LYS A 97 -5.58 6.91 -8.31
CA LYS A 97 -5.86 6.10 -7.12
C LYS A 97 -7.26 5.52 -7.09
N LYS A 98 -8.22 6.18 -7.72
CA LYS A 98 -9.62 5.75 -7.71
C LYS A 98 -10.09 5.27 -9.08
N GLY A 99 -10.87 4.21 -9.10
CA GLY A 99 -11.54 3.75 -10.32
C GLY A 99 -12.49 4.82 -10.88
N ARG A 100 -13.14 5.53 -9.96
CA ARG A 100 -13.96 6.74 -10.22
C ARG A 100 -13.71 7.75 -9.12
N THR A 101 -13.36 8.97 -9.50
CA THR A 101 -13.23 10.08 -8.56
C THR A 101 -14.60 10.43 -7.97
N LEU A 102 -14.61 10.80 -6.69
CA LEU A 102 -15.80 11.22 -5.96
C LEU A 102 -15.82 12.73 -5.73
N VAL A 103 -14.70 13.38 -5.89
CA VAL A 103 -14.48 14.81 -5.71
C VAL A 103 -13.82 15.37 -6.96
N ASP A 104 -14.38 16.45 -7.49
CA ASP A 104 -13.80 17.25 -8.56
C ASP A 104 -12.88 18.32 -7.95
N GLY A 105 -11.57 18.12 -8.12
CA GLY A 105 -10.51 18.96 -7.55
C GLY A 105 -10.00 19.99 -8.54
N HIS A 106 -9.82 21.25 -8.08
CA HIS A 106 -9.21 22.33 -8.84
C HIS A 106 -7.92 22.82 -8.17
N GLY A 107 -6.80 22.78 -8.91
CA GLY A 107 -5.47 23.09 -8.41
C GLY A 107 -4.55 21.86 -8.39
N ASN A 108 -3.53 21.87 -7.54
CA ASN A 108 -2.59 20.76 -7.43
C ASN A 108 -3.05 19.76 -6.36
N PHE A 109 -3.56 18.62 -6.79
CA PHE A 109 -3.95 17.47 -5.95
C PHE A 109 -2.89 16.34 -5.93
N GLY A 110 -1.64 16.66 -6.26
CA GLY A 110 -0.55 15.69 -6.32
C GLY A 110 -0.43 15.02 -7.69
N SER A 111 0.61 14.22 -7.83
CA SER A 111 0.91 13.48 -9.06
C SER A 111 1.04 11.97 -8.81
N ILE A 112 0.95 11.20 -9.89
CA ILE A 112 1.20 9.75 -9.87
C ILE A 112 2.65 9.44 -9.46
N GLU A 113 3.58 10.36 -9.62
CA GLU A 113 5.00 10.24 -9.30
C GLU A 113 5.31 10.45 -7.81
N GLY A 114 4.31 10.89 -7.04
CA GLY A 114 4.42 11.03 -5.58
C GLY A 114 4.57 12.46 -5.09
N ASP A 115 4.39 13.46 -5.96
CA ASP A 115 4.25 14.82 -5.49
C ASP A 115 3.01 14.94 -4.62
N GLY A 116 3.14 15.60 -3.49
CA GLY A 116 2.04 15.87 -2.58
C GLY A 116 1.07 16.93 -3.13
N ALA A 117 -0.16 16.91 -2.64
CA ALA A 117 -1.10 17.97 -2.92
C ALA A 117 -0.62 19.30 -2.31
N ALA A 118 -0.98 20.42 -2.94
CA ALA A 118 -0.76 21.73 -2.35
C ALA A 118 -1.58 21.90 -1.07
N ALA A 119 -1.16 22.80 -0.18
CA ALA A 119 -1.89 23.04 1.06
C ALA A 119 -3.36 23.44 0.80
N MET A 120 -4.29 22.99 1.66
CA MET A 120 -5.75 23.12 1.49
C MET A 120 -6.25 24.57 1.32
N ARG A 121 -5.45 25.57 1.68
CA ARG A 121 -5.76 26.98 1.44
C ARG A 121 -5.63 27.39 -0.02
N TYR A 122 -4.89 26.63 -0.83
CA TYR A 122 -4.70 26.90 -2.27
C TYR A 122 -5.62 26.07 -3.15
N THR A 123 -5.92 24.83 -2.76
CA THR A 123 -6.77 23.90 -3.52
C THR A 123 -8.25 24.20 -3.31
N GLU A 124 -9.04 23.87 -4.32
CA GLU A 124 -10.49 24.01 -4.32
C GLU A 124 -11.14 22.69 -4.74
N ALA A 125 -12.34 22.44 -4.27
CA ALA A 125 -13.05 21.21 -4.59
C ALA A 125 -14.57 21.42 -4.67
N ARG A 126 -15.22 20.49 -5.34
CA ARG A 126 -16.68 20.29 -5.36
C ARG A 126 -17.00 18.81 -5.54
N LEU A 127 -18.24 18.43 -5.34
CA LEU A 127 -18.68 17.06 -5.61
C LEU A 127 -18.56 16.74 -7.11
N GLU A 128 -18.15 15.52 -7.43
CA GLU A 128 -18.32 14.98 -8.77
C GLU A 128 -19.79 14.77 -9.10
N LYS A 129 -20.15 14.87 -10.39
CA LYS A 129 -21.52 14.61 -10.85
C LYS A 129 -21.98 13.21 -10.44
N LEU A 130 -21.15 12.21 -10.65
CA LEU A 130 -21.40 10.83 -10.21
C LEU A 130 -21.73 10.76 -8.71
N THR A 131 -20.96 11.46 -7.89
CA THR A 131 -21.16 11.43 -6.43
C THR A 131 -22.50 12.02 -6.04
N GLN A 132 -22.88 13.15 -6.63
CA GLN A 132 -24.14 13.76 -6.31
C GLN A 132 -25.33 12.89 -6.75
N GLU A 133 -25.30 12.34 -7.95
CA GLU A 133 -26.44 11.61 -8.54
C GLU A 133 -26.51 10.14 -8.09
N VAL A 134 -25.39 9.50 -7.72
CA VAL A 134 -25.34 8.08 -7.41
C VAL A 134 -25.16 7.80 -5.93
N PHE A 135 -24.54 8.71 -5.16
CA PHE A 135 -24.23 8.52 -3.74
C PHE A 135 -25.12 9.32 -2.80
N LEU A 136 -25.62 10.49 -3.23
CA LEU A 136 -26.25 11.49 -2.35
C LEU A 136 -27.69 11.83 -2.75
N GLU A 137 -28.17 11.32 -3.87
CA GLU A 137 -29.55 11.53 -4.28
C GLU A 137 -30.53 10.86 -3.32
N ASP A 138 -31.70 11.45 -3.17
CA ASP A 138 -32.79 10.93 -2.35
C ASP A 138 -32.57 10.94 -0.82
N LEU A 139 -31.49 11.55 -0.29
CA LEU A 139 -31.25 11.65 1.17
C LEU A 139 -32.41 12.27 1.95
N ASP A 140 -33.18 13.18 1.30
CA ASP A 140 -34.38 13.83 1.84
C ASP A 140 -35.62 12.91 1.91
N LYS A 141 -35.54 11.69 1.37
CA LYS A 141 -36.65 10.74 1.27
C LYS A 141 -36.58 9.61 2.31
N ASN A 142 -35.88 9.82 3.41
CA ASN A 142 -35.76 8.84 4.50
C ASN A 142 -35.21 7.48 4.06
N VAL A 143 -34.31 7.46 3.08
CA VAL A 143 -33.78 6.23 2.45
C VAL A 143 -32.71 5.52 3.30
N VAL A 144 -32.05 6.25 4.23
CA VAL A 144 -31.05 5.73 5.15
C VAL A 144 -31.30 6.25 6.56
N ASP A 145 -30.72 5.59 7.54
CA ASP A 145 -30.79 6.03 8.93
C ASP A 145 -29.78 7.13 9.22
N PHE A 146 -30.17 8.02 10.12
CA PHE A 146 -29.33 9.09 10.64
C PHE A 146 -29.06 8.85 12.13
N MET A 147 -27.85 9.16 12.55
CA MET A 147 -27.43 9.11 13.96
C MET A 147 -26.96 10.51 14.40
N PRO A 148 -26.97 10.81 15.69
CA PRO A 148 -26.33 12.03 16.21
C PRO A 148 -24.82 12.01 15.88
N ASN A 149 -24.26 13.19 15.64
CA ASN A 149 -22.82 13.38 15.53
C ASN A 149 -22.16 13.25 16.94
N PHE A 150 -20.85 13.47 17.01
CA PHE A 150 -20.04 13.28 18.25
C PHE A 150 -20.44 14.16 19.43
N ASP A 151 -21.07 15.31 19.21
CA ASP A 151 -21.52 16.26 20.26
C ASP A 151 -23.05 16.40 20.32
N GLU A 152 -23.78 15.56 19.59
CA GLU A 152 -25.25 15.51 19.51
C GLU A 152 -25.92 16.82 19.00
N THR A 153 -25.16 17.72 18.37
CA THR A 153 -25.69 18.97 17.81
C THR A 153 -26.24 18.81 16.41
N GLU A 154 -25.69 17.87 15.65
CA GLU A 154 -26.07 17.60 14.26
C GLU A 154 -26.39 16.12 14.05
N LYS A 155 -26.91 15.78 12.87
CA LYS A 155 -27.14 14.39 12.48
C LYS A 155 -26.30 14.03 11.25
N GLU A 156 -25.74 12.85 11.27
CA GLU A 156 -25.01 12.29 10.14
C GLU A 156 -25.63 10.98 9.66
N PRO A 157 -25.56 10.67 8.36
CA PRO A 157 -26.08 9.41 7.83
C PRO A 157 -25.18 8.24 8.28
N VAL A 158 -25.80 7.14 8.69
CA VAL A 158 -25.08 5.91 9.04
C VAL A 158 -24.33 5.38 7.82
N VAL A 159 -24.96 5.41 6.65
CA VAL A 159 -24.39 5.10 5.33
C VAL A 159 -25.00 6.03 4.28
N LEU A 160 -24.32 6.21 3.15
CA LEU A 160 -24.90 6.93 2.01
C LEU A 160 -25.75 5.98 1.14
N PRO A 161 -26.83 6.47 0.50
CA PRO A 161 -27.71 5.66 -0.36
C PRO A 161 -27.08 5.34 -1.73
N VAL A 162 -25.92 4.70 -1.73
CA VAL A 162 -25.12 4.45 -2.93
C VAL A 162 -25.77 3.39 -3.81
N ARG A 163 -26.01 3.73 -5.09
CA ARG A 163 -26.73 2.86 -6.04
C ARG A 163 -25.85 1.85 -6.78
N ILE A 164 -24.51 1.90 -6.58
CA ILE A 164 -23.54 0.97 -7.17
C ILE A 164 -22.69 0.34 -6.07
N PRO A 165 -22.17 -0.86 -6.23
CA PRO A 165 -21.26 -1.44 -5.24
C PRO A 165 -19.91 -0.73 -5.28
N ASN A 166 -19.85 0.45 -4.67
CA ASN A 166 -18.66 1.31 -4.64
C ASN A 166 -17.43 0.60 -4.08
N LEU A 167 -17.62 -0.31 -3.13
CA LEU A 167 -16.55 -1.12 -2.60
C LEU A 167 -15.78 -1.90 -3.69
N LEU A 168 -16.48 -2.38 -4.72
CA LEU A 168 -15.85 -3.03 -5.88
C LEU A 168 -15.35 -2.00 -6.91
N VAL A 169 -16.12 -0.95 -7.20
CA VAL A 169 -15.75 0.03 -8.24
C VAL A 169 -14.49 0.80 -7.88
N ASN A 170 -14.39 1.30 -6.66
CA ASN A 170 -13.27 2.12 -6.21
C ASN A 170 -12.23 1.37 -5.40
N GLY A 171 -12.53 0.13 -4.99
CA GLY A 171 -11.70 -0.60 -4.07
C GLY A 171 -11.58 0.10 -2.71
N ALA A 172 -10.81 -0.50 -1.82
CA ALA A 172 -10.48 0.08 -0.52
C ALA A 172 -9.13 -0.44 -0.03
N ASP A 173 -8.41 0.40 0.69
CA ASP A 173 -7.19 0.07 1.42
C ASP A 173 -7.29 0.63 2.83
N GLY A 174 -6.81 -0.08 3.82
CA GLY A 174 -6.84 0.39 5.20
C GLY A 174 -6.16 -0.56 6.16
N ILE A 175 -5.52 0.02 7.18
CA ILE A 175 -4.84 -0.72 8.22
C ILE A 175 -5.56 -0.44 9.54
N ALA A 176 -6.13 -1.49 10.14
CA ALA A 176 -6.77 -1.48 11.45
C ALA A 176 -5.89 -2.22 12.48
N VAL A 177 -6.39 -2.36 13.70
CA VAL A 177 -5.71 -3.13 14.74
C VAL A 177 -5.86 -4.62 14.45
N GLY A 178 -4.76 -5.30 14.18
CA GLY A 178 -4.73 -6.76 13.92
C GLY A 178 -5.27 -7.20 12.57
N MET A 179 -5.75 -6.30 11.72
CA MET A 179 -6.29 -6.62 10.40
C MET A 179 -6.11 -5.47 9.41
N ALA A 180 -6.12 -5.77 8.11
CA ALA A 180 -6.02 -4.80 7.06
C ALA A 180 -6.96 -5.15 5.92
N THR A 181 -7.51 -4.14 5.23
CA THR A 181 -8.27 -4.31 4.00
C THR A 181 -7.46 -3.88 2.80
N SER A 182 -7.57 -4.62 1.71
CA SER A 182 -6.95 -4.31 0.42
C SER A 182 -7.83 -4.89 -0.68
N ILE A 183 -8.76 -4.08 -1.17
CA ILE A 183 -9.75 -4.45 -2.18
C ILE A 183 -9.37 -3.76 -3.49
N PRO A 184 -9.12 -4.52 -4.58
CA PRO A 184 -8.79 -3.92 -5.86
C PRO A 184 -10.01 -3.23 -6.49
N PRO A 185 -9.83 -2.14 -7.26
CA PRO A 185 -10.90 -1.52 -8.03
C PRO A 185 -11.29 -2.37 -9.24
N HIS A 186 -12.54 -2.21 -9.72
CA HIS A 186 -13.10 -2.93 -10.84
C HIS A 186 -13.80 -1.99 -11.83
N ASN A 187 -13.97 -2.45 -13.06
CA ASN A 187 -14.67 -1.69 -14.08
C ASN A 187 -16.16 -1.51 -13.75
N LEU A 188 -16.64 -0.26 -13.73
CA LEU A 188 -18.02 0.07 -13.37
C LEU A 188 -19.04 -0.69 -14.24
N GLY A 189 -18.82 -0.73 -15.56
CA GLY A 189 -19.74 -1.40 -16.48
C GLY A 189 -19.83 -2.91 -16.21
N GLU A 190 -18.71 -3.56 -15.94
CA GLU A 190 -18.65 -4.99 -15.60
C GLU A 190 -19.30 -5.29 -14.22
N VAL A 191 -19.10 -4.41 -13.25
CA VAL A 191 -19.71 -4.52 -11.93
C VAL A 191 -21.23 -4.41 -12.04
N VAL A 192 -21.74 -3.43 -12.79
CA VAL A 192 -23.19 -3.29 -13.04
C VAL A 192 -23.78 -4.55 -13.72
N ASP A 193 -23.08 -5.09 -14.73
CA ASP A 193 -23.54 -6.32 -15.40
C ASP A 193 -23.57 -7.52 -14.43
N ALA A 194 -22.59 -7.63 -13.53
CA ALA A 194 -22.56 -8.69 -12.52
C ALA A 194 -23.70 -8.55 -11.48
N VAL A 195 -23.99 -7.32 -11.03
CA VAL A 195 -25.12 -7.04 -10.14
C VAL A 195 -26.45 -7.44 -10.81
N LYS A 196 -26.66 -7.03 -12.05
CA LYS A 196 -27.86 -7.41 -12.81
C LYS A 196 -27.98 -8.92 -13.02
N ALA A 197 -26.87 -9.62 -13.26
CA ALA A 197 -26.85 -11.07 -13.38
C ALA A 197 -27.21 -11.75 -12.06
N TYR A 198 -26.73 -11.23 -10.91
CA TYR A 198 -27.10 -11.70 -9.59
C TYR A 198 -28.60 -11.46 -9.28
N MET A 199 -29.14 -10.28 -9.58
CA MET A 199 -30.56 -9.96 -9.38
C MET A 199 -31.49 -10.88 -10.18
N LYS A 200 -31.05 -11.32 -11.38
CA LYS A 200 -31.81 -12.29 -12.21
C LYS A 200 -31.72 -13.71 -11.70
N ASN A 201 -30.63 -14.07 -11.03
CA ASN A 201 -30.41 -15.40 -10.49
C ASN A 201 -29.50 -15.32 -9.26
N ASN A 202 -30.09 -15.33 -8.07
CA ASN A 202 -29.38 -15.25 -6.79
C ASN A 202 -28.48 -16.46 -6.51
N ASP A 203 -28.72 -17.60 -7.17
CA ASP A 203 -27.92 -18.81 -7.04
C ASP A 203 -26.70 -18.85 -7.95
N ILE A 204 -26.48 -17.81 -8.75
CA ILE A 204 -25.31 -17.70 -9.64
C ILE A 204 -24.02 -17.92 -8.87
N SER A 205 -23.14 -18.78 -9.37
CA SER A 205 -21.84 -19.03 -8.75
C SER A 205 -20.87 -17.87 -8.99
N THR A 206 -19.81 -17.76 -8.18
CA THR A 206 -18.73 -16.79 -8.38
C THR A 206 -18.16 -16.87 -9.80
N ARG A 207 -17.94 -18.08 -10.32
CA ARG A 207 -17.49 -18.30 -11.70
C ARG A 207 -18.52 -17.81 -12.73
N GLY A 208 -19.81 -17.90 -12.41
CA GLY A 208 -20.89 -17.34 -13.23
C GLY A 208 -20.86 -15.82 -13.27
N LEU A 209 -20.65 -15.16 -12.13
CA LEU A 209 -20.49 -13.70 -12.02
C LEU A 209 -19.25 -13.22 -12.78
N MET A 210 -18.17 -13.97 -12.78
CA MET A 210 -16.93 -13.65 -13.50
C MET A 210 -17.06 -13.66 -15.02
N ARG A 211 -18.16 -14.15 -15.57
CA ARG A 211 -18.45 -13.98 -17.01
C ARG A 211 -18.76 -12.52 -17.34
N TYR A 212 -19.29 -11.76 -16.39
CA TYR A 212 -19.63 -10.37 -16.48
C TYR A 212 -18.52 -9.48 -15.90
N LEU A 213 -18.00 -9.79 -14.73
CA LEU A 213 -16.91 -9.11 -14.07
C LEU A 213 -15.63 -9.96 -14.22
N LYS A 214 -14.80 -9.58 -15.18
CA LYS A 214 -13.62 -10.37 -15.57
C LYS A 214 -12.51 -10.41 -14.51
N GLY A 215 -12.41 -9.36 -13.71
CA GLY A 215 -11.39 -9.19 -12.69
C GLY A 215 -11.12 -7.72 -12.37
N PRO A 216 -10.06 -7.41 -11.62
CA PRO A 216 -9.69 -6.05 -11.26
C PRO A 216 -9.46 -5.16 -12.50
N ASP A 217 -9.72 -3.87 -12.35
CA ASP A 217 -9.46 -2.85 -13.37
C ASP A 217 -8.79 -1.65 -12.70
N PHE A 218 -7.46 -1.66 -12.70
CA PHE A 218 -6.67 -0.64 -12.03
C PHE A 218 -6.64 0.67 -12.82
N PRO A 219 -6.69 1.84 -12.18
CA PRO A 219 -6.58 3.14 -12.84
C PRO A 219 -5.31 3.30 -13.67
N THR A 220 -4.21 2.66 -13.24
CA THR A 220 -2.92 2.68 -13.89
C THR A 220 -2.78 1.71 -15.07
N GLY A 221 -3.81 0.90 -15.35
CA GLY A 221 -3.75 -0.15 -16.37
C GLY A 221 -2.95 -1.37 -15.89
N GLY A 222 -2.00 -1.80 -16.71
CA GLY A 222 -1.17 -2.97 -16.46
C GLY A 222 -1.83 -4.29 -16.84
N ILE A 223 -1.16 -5.38 -16.52
CA ILE A 223 -1.55 -6.74 -16.89
C ILE A 223 -1.59 -7.62 -15.65
N VAL A 224 -2.75 -8.19 -15.32
CA VAL A 224 -2.86 -9.25 -14.32
C VAL A 224 -2.47 -10.57 -14.98
N VAL A 225 -1.43 -11.24 -14.45
CA VAL A 225 -0.78 -12.39 -15.12
C VAL A 225 -1.09 -13.75 -14.49
N ASN A 226 -1.99 -13.80 -13.52
CA ASN A 226 -2.42 -15.04 -12.86
C ASN A 226 -3.95 -15.16 -12.86
N LYS A 227 -4.55 -15.16 -14.04
CA LYS A 227 -6.02 -15.21 -14.24
C LYS A 227 -6.69 -16.39 -13.55
N ASP A 228 -6.07 -17.57 -13.54
CA ASP A 228 -6.68 -18.78 -12.99
C ASP A 228 -6.85 -18.72 -11.47
N ASP A 229 -6.05 -17.91 -10.77
CA ASP A 229 -6.16 -17.71 -9.33
C ASP A 229 -7.35 -16.82 -8.94
N LEU A 230 -7.86 -15.99 -9.88
CA LEU A 230 -8.93 -15.03 -9.61
C LEU A 230 -10.20 -15.69 -9.05
N VAL A 231 -10.55 -16.87 -9.53
CA VAL A 231 -11.75 -17.58 -9.04
C VAL A 231 -11.64 -17.87 -7.54
N LYS A 232 -10.50 -18.41 -7.11
CA LYS A 232 -10.24 -18.72 -5.71
C LYS A 232 -10.20 -17.46 -4.85
N ILE A 233 -9.58 -16.39 -5.37
CA ILE A 233 -9.49 -15.10 -4.69
C ILE A 233 -10.90 -14.52 -4.47
N TYR A 234 -11.77 -14.56 -5.47
CA TYR A 234 -13.13 -14.05 -5.36
C TYR A 234 -14.08 -14.94 -4.56
N GLU A 235 -13.78 -16.22 -4.43
CA GLU A 235 -14.53 -17.12 -3.54
C GLU A 235 -14.14 -16.91 -2.07
N SER A 236 -12.85 -16.80 -1.78
CA SER A 236 -12.34 -16.67 -0.41
C SER A 236 -12.25 -15.23 0.11
N GLY A 237 -12.24 -14.22 -0.78
CA GLY A 237 -11.97 -12.84 -0.45
C GLY A 237 -10.50 -12.52 -0.19
N THR A 238 -9.59 -13.50 -0.32
CA THR A 238 -8.15 -13.33 -0.05
C THR A 238 -7.27 -13.96 -1.10
N GLY A 239 -6.09 -13.38 -1.34
CA GLY A 239 -5.11 -13.95 -2.25
C GLY A 239 -4.08 -12.95 -2.74
N LYS A 240 -3.35 -13.33 -3.77
CA LYS A 240 -2.29 -12.51 -4.35
C LYS A 240 -2.49 -12.39 -5.87
N LEU A 241 -2.53 -11.15 -6.34
CA LEU A 241 -2.55 -10.83 -7.77
C LEU A 241 -1.14 -10.45 -8.20
N ARG A 242 -0.65 -11.01 -9.29
CA ARG A 242 0.58 -10.55 -9.93
C ARG A 242 0.23 -9.56 -11.02
N ILE A 243 0.81 -8.38 -10.95
CA ILE A 243 0.53 -7.28 -11.89
C ILE A 243 1.84 -6.90 -12.57
N ARG A 244 1.84 -6.89 -13.90
CA ARG A 244 2.94 -6.39 -14.75
C ARG A 244 2.60 -5.02 -15.31
N GLY A 245 3.61 -4.16 -15.41
CA GLY A 245 3.53 -2.97 -16.25
C GLY A 245 3.53 -3.33 -17.73
N ARG A 246 2.95 -2.46 -18.54
CA ARG A 246 2.97 -2.61 -20.02
C ARG A 246 4.22 -1.99 -20.58
N VAL A 247 4.87 -2.74 -21.45
CA VAL A 247 6.12 -2.36 -22.12
C VAL A 247 5.92 -2.39 -23.61
N GLU A 248 6.34 -1.36 -24.30
CA GLU A 248 6.27 -1.23 -25.75
C GLU A 248 7.67 -0.97 -26.34
N ILE A 249 7.90 -1.47 -27.55
CA ILE A 249 9.17 -1.28 -28.25
C ILE A 249 8.95 -0.25 -29.35
N GLU A 250 9.64 0.88 -29.24
CA GLU A 250 9.65 1.91 -30.28
C GLU A 250 10.96 1.88 -31.05
N LYS A 251 10.86 1.92 -32.38
CA LYS A 251 12.02 1.99 -33.29
C LYS A 251 12.41 3.44 -33.55
N LEU A 252 13.66 3.75 -33.32
CA LEU A 252 14.26 5.08 -33.56
C LEU A 252 14.99 5.13 -34.92
N LYS A 253 15.25 6.34 -35.40
CA LYS A 253 16.07 6.57 -36.61
C LYS A 253 17.47 5.96 -36.42
N GLY A 254 17.99 5.31 -37.48
CA GLY A 254 19.33 4.70 -37.42
C GLY A 254 19.38 3.30 -36.81
N GLY A 255 18.28 2.57 -36.76
CA GLY A 255 18.23 1.18 -36.27
C GLY A 255 18.37 1.02 -34.76
N ARG A 256 18.30 2.12 -33.99
CA ARG A 256 18.20 2.08 -32.53
C ARG A 256 16.76 1.73 -32.10
N GLN A 257 16.64 1.19 -30.92
CA GLN A 257 15.36 0.88 -30.29
C GLN A 257 15.30 1.51 -28.90
N GLN A 258 14.09 1.81 -28.45
CA GLN A 258 13.83 2.18 -27.07
C GLN A 258 12.69 1.34 -26.51
N LEU A 259 12.80 1.03 -25.24
CA LEU A 259 11.77 0.33 -24.49
C LEU A 259 11.00 1.37 -23.71
N VAL A 260 9.70 1.44 -23.93
CA VAL A 260 8.82 2.43 -23.34
C VAL A 260 7.84 1.74 -22.40
N ILE A 261 7.85 2.14 -21.14
CA ILE A 261 6.88 1.69 -20.16
C ILE A 261 5.72 2.68 -20.18
N THR A 262 4.55 2.19 -20.63
CA THR A 262 3.33 3.01 -20.80
C THR A 262 2.34 2.83 -19.67
N GLU A 263 2.38 1.69 -18.96
CA GLU A 263 1.53 1.40 -17.81
C GLU A 263 2.37 0.73 -16.71
N ILE A 264 2.07 1.06 -15.46
CA ILE A 264 2.79 0.55 -14.29
C ILE A 264 1.86 -0.25 -13.37
N PRO A 265 2.39 -1.22 -12.59
CA PRO A 265 1.62 -1.85 -11.53
C PRO A 265 1.02 -0.82 -10.58
N TYR A 266 -0.22 -1.02 -10.16
CA TYR A 266 -0.91 -0.12 -9.22
C TYR A 266 -0.15 0.07 -7.90
N THR A 267 0.60 -0.94 -7.47
CA THR A 267 1.46 -0.89 -6.27
C THR A 267 2.68 0.03 -6.42
N MET A 268 2.96 0.49 -7.65
CA MET A 268 4.13 1.33 -7.94
C MET A 268 3.83 2.84 -7.92
N ILE A 269 2.60 3.24 -7.65
CA ILE A 269 2.19 4.65 -7.55
C ILE A 269 2.98 5.39 -6.47
N GLY A 270 3.29 6.67 -6.71
CA GLY A 270 3.95 7.56 -5.78
C GLY A 270 5.48 7.40 -5.77
N ALA A 271 6.10 7.57 -4.61
CA ALA A 271 7.56 7.50 -4.44
C ALA A 271 8.22 6.20 -4.96
N ASN A 272 7.42 5.17 -5.23
CA ASN A 272 7.93 3.91 -5.79
C ASN A 272 8.37 4.03 -7.26
N ILE A 273 7.88 5.02 -8.03
CA ILE A 273 8.36 5.29 -9.40
C ILE A 273 9.82 5.75 -9.36
N GLY A 274 10.16 6.70 -8.49
CA GLY A 274 11.55 7.16 -8.30
C GLY A 274 12.47 6.01 -7.84
N LYS A 275 11.99 5.16 -6.93
CA LYS A 275 12.72 3.96 -6.52
C LYS A 275 12.94 2.98 -7.67
N PHE A 276 11.94 2.75 -8.50
CA PHE A 276 12.03 1.90 -9.68
C PHE A 276 13.09 2.42 -10.68
N LEU A 277 13.14 3.72 -10.92
CA LEU A 277 14.17 4.33 -11.78
C LEU A 277 15.58 4.13 -11.20
N ASN A 278 15.74 4.29 -9.89
CA ASN A 278 17.01 4.03 -9.21
C ASN A 278 17.39 2.54 -9.25
N ASP A 279 16.43 1.63 -9.13
CA ASP A 279 16.68 0.18 -9.27
C ASP A 279 17.21 -0.15 -10.67
N ILE A 280 16.64 0.45 -11.73
CA ILE A 280 17.16 0.28 -13.10
C ILE A 280 18.56 0.87 -13.24
N ALA A 281 18.80 2.08 -12.74
CA ALA A 281 20.13 2.71 -12.75
C ALA A 281 21.17 1.83 -12.07
N THR A 282 20.83 1.25 -10.92
CA THR A 282 21.68 0.31 -10.18
C THR A 282 21.98 -0.96 -11.00
N LEU A 283 21.02 -1.49 -11.77
CA LEU A 283 21.28 -2.63 -12.66
C LEU A 283 22.30 -2.29 -13.75
N VAL A 284 22.31 -1.05 -14.26
CA VAL A 284 23.27 -0.56 -15.25
C VAL A 284 24.64 -0.32 -14.60
N GLU A 285 24.69 0.35 -13.47
CA GLU A 285 25.93 0.68 -12.74
C GLU A 285 26.66 -0.59 -12.27
N THR A 286 25.92 -1.57 -11.76
CA THR A 286 26.45 -2.86 -11.34
C THR A 286 26.73 -3.82 -12.50
N LYS A 287 26.61 -3.34 -13.75
CA LYS A 287 26.87 -4.10 -14.99
C LYS A 287 26.05 -5.40 -15.13
N LYS A 288 24.90 -5.49 -14.44
CA LYS A 288 23.98 -6.63 -14.63
C LYS A 288 23.30 -6.58 -16.00
N THR A 289 23.17 -5.40 -16.56
CA THR A 289 22.85 -5.18 -17.96
C THR A 289 23.76 -4.11 -18.54
N THR A 290 24.13 -4.28 -19.80
CA THR A 290 24.85 -3.28 -20.59
C THR A 290 24.02 -2.78 -21.75
N ASP A 291 22.77 -3.23 -21.85
CA ASP A 291 21.91 -3.01 -23.01
C ASP A 291 21.18 -1.65 -22.95
N ILE A 292 21.11 -1.02 -21.76
CA ILE A 292 20.51 0.30 -21.54
C ILE A 292 21.60 1.37 -21.68
N VAL A 293 21.31 2.39 -22.48
CA VAL A 293 22.20 3.55 -22.72
C VAL A 293 21.77 4.74 -21.86
N ASP A 294 20.47 5.00 -21.81
CA ASP A 294 19.90 6.13 -21.06
C ASP A 294 18.51 5.78 -20.49
N ILE A 295 18.16 6.46 -19.41
CA ILE A 295 16.89 6.31 -18.70
C ILE A 295 16.28 7.68 -18.53
N SER A 296 15.10 7.90 -19.12
CA SER A 296 14.39 9.17 -19.02
C SER A 296 12.93 8.96 -18.62
N ASN A 297 12.47 9.79 -17.69
CA ASN A 297 11.07 9.85 -17.31
C ASN A 297 10.41 11.01 -18.05
N GLN A 298 9.49 10.67 -18.96
CA GLN A 298 8.73 11.59 -19.79
C GLN A 298 7.24 11.57 -19.41
N SER A 299 6.91 11.04 -18.24
CA SER A 299 5.54 11.00 -17.75
C SER A 299 4.95 12.41 -17.62
N SER A 300 3.66 12.54 -17.91
CA SER A 300 2.95 13.79 -17.90
C SER A 300 1.51 13.61 -17.46
N LYS A 301 0.68 14.65 -17.56
CA LYS A 301 -0.77 14.54 -17.36
C LYS A 301 -1.46 13.58 -18.33
N GLU A 302 -0.83 13.30 -19.48
CA GLU A 302 -1.35 12.38 -20.50
C GLU A 302 -1.13 10.91 -20.13
N GLY A 303 -0.26 10.60 -19.18
CA GLY A 303 0.00 9.26 -18.69
C GLY A 303 1.47 8.98 -18.36
N ILE A 304 1.73 7.75 -18.00
CA ILE A 304 3.08 7.24 -17.72
C ILE A 304 3.83 7.04 -19.03
N ARG A 305 5.05 7.55 -19.09
CA ARG A 305 5.99 7.32 -20.19
C ARG A 305 7.42 7.30 -19.65
N ILE A 306 7.92 6.11 -19.31
CA ILE A 306 9.31 5.90 -18.90
C ILE A 306 10.04 5.28 -20.07
N VAL A 307 11.10 5.92 -20.53
CA VAL A 307 11.84 5.54 -21.73
C VAL A 307 13.23 5.05 -21.36
N LEU A 308 13.57 3.86 -21.83
CA LEU A 308 14.90 3.26 -21.75
C LEU A 308 15.49 3.20 -23.16
N GLU A 309 16.50 4.01 -23.45
CA GLU A 309 17.22 3.92 -24.72
C GLU A 309 18.13 2.71 -24.72
N LEU A 310 18.07 1.90 -25.78
CA LEU A 310 18.78 0.65 -25.88
C LEU A 310 19.95 0.74 -26.86
N LYS A 311 20.97 -0.12 -26.65
CA LYS A 311 22.01 -0.38 -27.66
C LYS A 311 21.40 -1.07 -28.87
N ARG A 312 22.10 -0.98 -30.02
CA ARG A 312 21.64 -1.57 -31.29
C ARG A 312 21.41 -3.09 -31.21
N ASP A 313 22.25 -3.78 -30.48
CA ASP A 313 22.26 -5.24 -30.36
C ASP A 313 21.66 -5.72 -29.01
N ALA A 314 20.81 -4.90 -28.40
CA ALA A 314 20.18 -5.23 -27.13
C ALA A 314 19.20 -6.39 -27.29
N ASP A 315 19.29 -7.37 -26.39
CA ASP A 315 18.29 -8.43 -26.25
C ASP A 315 17.09 -7.89 -25.46
N VAL A 316 16.11 -7.38 -26.20
CA VAL A 316 14.95 -6.69 -25.63
C VAL A 316 14.08 -7.63 -24.81
N GLU A 317 13.93 -8.88 -25.23
CA GLU A 317 13.11 -9.88 -24.53
C GLU A 317 13.73 -10.24 -23.17
N ASN A 318 15.01 -10.59 -23.16
CA ASN A 318 15.74 -10.91 -21.95
C ASN A 318 15.82 -9.69 -20.99
N LEU A 319 16.00 -8.49 -21.54
CA LEU A 319 15.99 -7.25 -20.78
C LEU A 319 14.62 -7.02 -20.11
N THR A 320 13.54 -7.18 -20.85
CA THR A 320 12.17 -7.04 -20.34
C THR A 320 11.90 -8.06 -19.21
N ASN A 321 12.29 -9.31 -19.41
CA ASN A 321 12.18 -10.37 -18.39
C ASN A 321 13.05 -10.07 -17.16
N MET A 322 14.23 -9.51 -17.36
CA MET A 322 15.07 -9.05 -16.25
C MET A 322 14.40 -7.92 -15.47
N LEU A 323 13.78 -6.94 -16.12
CA LEU A 323 13.05 -5.85 -15.47
C LEU A 323 11.88 -6.39 -14.63
N TYR A 324 11.10 -7.33 -15.17
CA TYR A 324 10.02 -7.99 -14.42
C TYR A 324 10.55 -8.76 -13.20
N LYS A 325 11.69 -9.44 -13.31
CA LYS A 325 12.23 -10.28 -12.23
C LYS A 325 13.01 -9.49 -11.16
N LYS A 326 13.69 -8.42 -11.55
CA LYS A 326 14.63 -7.69 -10.68
C LYS A 326 14.11 -6.34 -10.19
N THR A 327 13.00 -5.85 -10.73
CA THR A 327 12.40 -4.57 -10.35
C THR A 327 10.92 -4.74 -10.01
N ARG A 328 10.27 -3.65 -9.62
CA ARG A 328 8.82 -3.62 -9.36
C ARG A 328 7.95 -3.52 -10.61
N LEU A 329 8.49 -3.67 -11.81
CA LEU A 329 7.70 -3.68 -13.03
C LEU A 329 6.74 -4.89 -13.10
N GLU A 330 7.07 -5.98 -12.39
CA GLU A 330 6.11 -6.99 -11.94
C GLU A 330 6.06 -6.95 -10.40
N ASP A 331 4.87 -6.76 -9.84
CA ASP A 331 4.69 -6.69 -8.39
C ASP A 331 3.43 -7.45 -7.98
N THR A 332 3.32 -7.74 -6.69
CA THR A 332 2.22 -8.50 -6.11
C THR A 332 1.29 -7.57 -5.34
N PHE A 333 0.01 -7.57 -5.72
CA PHE A 333 -1.06 -6.93 -4.97
C PHE A 333 -1.71 -7.98 -4.06
N GLY A 334 -1.59 -7.80 -2.74
CA GLY A 334 -2.26 -8.65 -1.76
C GLY A 334 -3.75 -8.30 -1.67
N VAL A 335 -4.62 -9.23 -2.03
CA VAL A 335 -6.07 -9.04 -1.89
C VAL A 335 -6.52 -9.50 -0.51
N ASN A 336 -7.26 -8.65 0.17
CA ASN A 336 -8.02 -8.97 1.39
C ASN A 336 -9.30 -8.14 1.39
N MET A 337 -10.41 -8.75 0.98
CA MET A 337 -11.70 -8.07 0.83
C MET A 337 -12.44 -8.01 2.18
N LEU A 338 -11.78 -7.36 3.16
CA LEU A 338 -12.30 -7.14 4.49
C LEU A 338 -13.11 -5.85 4.54
N ALA A 339 -14.36 -5.93 4.97
CA ALA A 339 -15.26 -4.79 5.12
C ALA A 339 -16.12 -4.95 6.37
N VAL A 340 -16.80 -3.87 6.78
CA VAL A 340 -17.80 -3.93 7.85
C VAL A 340 -19.13 -4.37 7.23
N ALA A 341 -19.61 -5.54 7.64
CA ALA A 341 -20.92 -6.08 7.31
C ALA A 341 -21.70 -6.30 8.62
N ASP A 342 -22.93 -5.83 8.70
CA ASP A 342 -23.80 -5.95 9.89
C ASP A 342 -23.10 -5.57 11.21
N GLY A 343 -22.29 -4.49 11.16
CA GLY A 343 -21.54 -3.97 12.30
C GLY A 343 -20.34 -4.81 12.74
N ARG A 344 -19.88 -5.77 11.91
CA ARG A 344 -18.72 -6.64 12.18
C ARG A 344 -17.74 -6.64 11.02
N PRO A 345 -16.43 -6.74 11.28
CA PRO A 345 -15.45 -6.91 10.22
C PRO A 345 -15.52 -8.34 9.66
N GLU A 346 -15.76 -8.47 8.36
CA GLU A 346 -15.83 -9.76 7.68
C GLU A 346 -15.02 -9.74 6.39
N THR A 347 -14.33 -10.86 6.10
CA THR A 347 -13.70 -11.06 4.80
C THR A 347 -14.71 -11.67 3.85
N LEU A 348 -15.09 -10.94 2.83
CA LEU A 348 -16.20 -11.27 1.94
C LEU A 348 -15.70 -11.70 0.56
N GLY A 349 -16.33 -12.74 0.01
CA GLY A 349 -16.16 -13.10 -1.40
C GLY A 349 -16.92 -12.14 -2.32
N LEU A 350 -16.62 -12.19 -3.61
CA LEU A 350 -17.26 -11.33 -4.63
C LEU A 350 -18.79 -11.44 -4.60
N LYS A 351 -19.32 -12.68 -4.55
CA LYS A 351 -20.77 -12.92 -4.51
C LYS A 351 -21.41 -12.31 -3.26
N GLN A 352 -20.75 -12.39 -2.11
CA GLN A 352 -21.26 -11.85 -0.84
C GLN A 352 -21.32 -10.32 -0.89
N ILE A 353 -20.27 -9.65 -1.43
CA ILE A 353 -20.28 -8.18 -1.57
C ILE A 353 -21.44 -7.74 -2.49
N ILE A 354 -21.65 -8.43 -3.60
CA ILE A 354 -22.77 -8.13 -4.51
C ILE A 354 -24.10 -8.38 -3.81
N ALA A 355 -24.24 -9.47 -3.04
CA ALA A 355 -25.46 -9.76 -2.29
C ALA A 355 -25.82 -8.65 -1.30
N HIS A 356 -24.86 -8.27 -0.42
CA HIS A 356 -25.07 -7.16 0.53
C HIS A 356 -25.44 -5.84 -0.17
N HIS A 357 -24.83 -5.57 -1.31
CA HIS A 357 -25.18 -4.37 -2.07
C HIS A 357 -26.59 -4.44 -2.63
N VAL A 358 -27.00 -5.57 -3.22
CA VAL A 358 -28.37 -5.74 -3.77
C VAL A 358 -29.38 -5.61 -2.66
N ASP A 359 -29.20 -6.29 -1.53
CA ASP A 359 -30.10 -6.19 -0.37
C ASP A 359 -30.23 -4.72 0.09
N PHE A 360 -29.11 -4.01 0.18
CA PHE A 360 -29.10 -2.60 0.56
C PHE A 360 -29.82 -1.70 -0.44
N VAL A 361 -29.63 -1.89 -1.75
CA VAL A 361 -30.32 -1.11 -2.77
C VAL A 361 -31.82 -1.38 -2.76
N PHE A 362 -32.25 -2.61 -2.52
CA PHE A 362 -33.66 -2.94 -2.33
C PHE A 362 -34.24 -2.24 -1.09
N GLU A 363 -33.53 -2.20 0.03
CA GLU A 363 -33.95 -1.47 1.23
C GLU A 363 -34.09 0.02 0.96
N VAL A 364 -33.09 0.64 0.35
CA VAL A 364 -33.09 2.06 -0.02
C VAL A 364 -34.28 2.41 -0.91
N ASN A 365 -34.53 1.61 -1.95
CA ASN A 365 -35.64 1.83 -2.86
C ASN A 365 -37.00 1.58 -2.18
N SER A 366 -37.12 0.54 -1.34
CA SER A 366 -38.33 0.30 -0.55
C SER A 366 -38.67 1.51 0.33
N ARG A 367 -37.71 2.07 1.04
CA ARG A 367 -37.88 3.27 1.87
C ARG A 367 -38.22 4.50 1.03
N LYS A 368 -37.58 4.69 -0.15
CA LYS A 368 -37.86 5.73 -1.11
C LYS A 368 -39.32 5.70 -1.57
N TYR A 369 -39.75 4.56 -2.09
CA TYR A 369 -41.08 4.41 -2.62
C TYR A 369 -42.17 4.44 -1.54
N THR A 370 -41.88 3.96 -0.32
CA THR A 370 -42.76 4.13 0.83
C THR A 370 -42.99 5.61 1.16
N THR A 371 -41.93 6.40 1.16
CA THR A 371 -41.98 7.84 1.41
C THR A 371 -42.74 8.58 0.28
N LEU A 372 -42.48 8.21 -0.96
CA LEU A 372 -43.17 8.77 -2.12
C LEU A 372 -44.67 8.41 -2.11
N LEU A 373 -44.96 7.14 -1.83
CA LEU A 373 -46.36 6.67 -1.72
C LEU A 373 -47.13 7.44 -0.64
N ALA A 374 -46.53 7.60 0.55
CA ALA A 374 -47.16 8.38 1.62
C ALA A 374 -47.45 9.82 1.22
N LYS A 375 -46.52 10.49 0.52
CA LYS A 375 -46.70 11.83 -0.01
C LYS A 375 -47.84 11.90 -1.07
N GLU A 376 -47.87 10.95 -1.99
CA GLU A 376 -48.95 10.90 -3.01
C GLU A 376 -50.31 10.54 -2.39
N GLN A 377 -50.36 9.69 -1.37
CA GLN A 377 -51.58 9.38 -0.62
C GLN A 377 -52.11 10.63 0.13
N GLU A 378 -51.23 11.39 0.76
CA GLU A 378 -51.59 12.66 1.40
C GLU A 378 -52.12 13.69 0.35
N LYS A 379 -51.44 13.77 -0.80
CA LYS A 379 -51.86 14.62 -1.92
C LYS A 379 -53.24 14.19 -2.46
N ARG A 380 -53.49 12.89 -2.64
CA ARG A 380 -54.76 12.31 -3.00
C ARG A 380 -55.85 12.70 -2.03
N GLU A 381 -55.61 12.54 -0.71
CA GLU A 381 -56.57 12.91 0.35
C GLU A 381 -57.02 14.38 0.20
N ILE A 382 -56.06 15.27 0.01
CA ILE A 382 -56.35 16.71 -0.20
C ILE A 382 -57.14 16.95 -1.50
N GLN A 383 -56.72 16.35 -2.63
CA GLN A 383 -57.36 16.50 -3.93
C GLN A 383 -58.80 15.98 -3.91
N GLU A 384 -59.04 14.80 -3.33
CA GLU A 384 -60.41 14.25 -3.16
C GLU A 384 -61.31 15.19 -2.34
N GLY A 385 -60.74 15.79 -1.29
CA GLY A 385 -61.44 16.79 -0.49
C GLY A 385 -61.80 18.05 -1.27
N LEU A 386 -60.87 18.57 -2.10
CA LEU A 386 -61.09 19.74 -2.94
C LEU A 386 -62.11 19.46 -4.06
N ILE A 387 -62.02 18.31 -4.72
CA ILE A 387 -63.00 17.89 -5.74
C ILE A 387 -64.42 17.83 -5.12
N LYS A 388 -64.54 17.12 -3.98
CA LYS A 388 -65.83 17.03 -3.27
C LYS A 388 -66.31 18.38 -2.77
N ALA A 389 -65.41 19.30 -2.38
CA ALA A 389 -65.74 20.64 -1.99
C ALA A 389 -66.30 21.48 -3.18
N CYS A 390 -65.75 21.28 -4.40
CA CYS A 390 -66.31 21.96 -5.62
C CYS A 390 -67.74 21.55 -5.91
N ASP A 391 -68.07 20.27 -5.66
CA ASP A 391 -69.50 19.80 -5.86
C ASP A 391 -70.48 20.40 -4.87
N VAL A 392 -70.04 20.80 -3.69
CA VAL A 392 -70.90 21.41 -2.62
C VAL A 392 -70.45 22.79 -2.26
N ILE A 393 -69.91 23.55 -3.22
CA ILE A 393 -69.25 24.82 -2.98
C ILE A 393 -70.23 25.89 -2.44
N ASP A 394 -71.46 25.92 -2.93
CA ASP A 394 -72.51 26.86 -2.45
C ASP A 394 -72.79 26.64 -0.97
N LEU A 395 -72.86 25.41 -0.53
CA LEU A 395 -73.03 25.08 0.88
C LEU A 395 -71.80 25.50 1.72
N ILE A 396 -70.56 25.30 1.22
CA ILE A 396 -69.35 25.73 1.89
C ILE A 396 -69.33 27.29 2.02
N ILE A 397 -69.69 28.02 0.96
CA ILE A 397 -69.76 29.46 1.03
C ILE A 397 -70.86 29.92 2.05
N GLU A 398 -71.94 29.20 2.14
CA GLU A 398 -73.01 29.51 3.12
C GLU A 398 -72.51 29.28 4.55
N ILE A 399 -71.82 28.17 4.82
CA ILE A 399 -71.14 27.86 6.10
C ILE A 399 -70.10 28.94 6.45
N LEU A 400 -69.24 29.33 5.52
CA LEU A 400 -68.19 30.36 5.75
C LEU A 400 -68.84 31.72 6.11
N ARG A 401 -69.92 32.13 5.40
CA ARG A 401 -70.60 33.38 5.69
C ARG A 401 -71.46 33.37 6.95
N GLY A 402 -71.94 32.18 7.35
CA GLY A 402 -72.77 32.01 8.54
C GLY A 402 -71.96 31.81 9.85
N SER A 403 -70.72 31.50 9.75
CA SER A 403 -69.81 31.20 10.85
C SER A 403 -69.13 32.47 11.42
N LYS A 404 -68.80 32.48 12.67
CA LYS A 404 -68.12 33.58 13.38
C LYS A 404 -66.58 33.40 13.49
N SER A 405 -66.08 32.19 13.34
CA SER A 405 -64.66 31.86 13.45
C SER A 405 -64.23 30.72 12.52
N ARG A 406 -62.94 30.66 12.13
CA ARG A 406 -62.33 29.58 11.34
C ARG A 406 -62.53 28.19 11.98
N ASP A 407 -62.41 28.11 13.33
CA ASP A 407 -62.58 26.85 14.09
C ASP A 407 -64.01 26.34 14.01
N GLN A 408 -65.02 27.22 13.98
CA GLN A 408 -66.42 26.83 13.81
C GLN A 408 -66.70 26.24 12.41
N VAL A 409 -66.10 26.83 11.37
CA VAL A 409 -66.18 26.27 10.00
C VAL A 409 -65.50 24.91 9.96
N LYS A 410 -64.28 24.79 10.56
CA LYS A 410 -63.52 23.56 10.60
C LYS A 410 -64.32 22.43 11.27
N LYS A 411 -64.89 22.67 12.44
CA LYS A 411 -65.76 21.71 13.15
C LYS A 411 -67.01 21.32 12.33
N CYS A 412 -67.60 22.26 11.59
CA CYS A 412 -68.72 21.95 10.73
C CYS A 412 -68.32 21.06 9.54
N LEU A 413 -67.17 21.32 8.91
CA LEU A 413 -66.69 20.55 7.78
C LEU A 413 -66.26 19.11 8.19
N ILE A 414 -65.69 18.96 9.39
CA ILE A 414 -65.14 17.68 9.87
C ILE A 414 -66.27 16.86 10.56
N ASP A 415 -66.91 17.44 11.54
CA ASP A 415 -67.82 16.73 12.45
C ASP A 415 -69.29 16.98 12.16
N GLY A 416 -69.64 17.87 11.19
CA GLY A 416 -71.02 18.26 10.88
C GLY A 416 -71.68 19.09 11.99
N ILE A 417 -70.88 19.74 12.88
CA ILE A 417 -71.40 20.55 13.98
C ILE A 417 -71.88 21.89 13.44
N THR A 418 -73.23 22.12 13.47
CA THR A 418 -73.90 23.31 12.90
C THR A 418 -74.26 24.36 13.96
N GLU A 419 -73.92 24.14 15.25
CA GLU A 419 -74.27 25.08 16.33
C GLU A 419 -73.61 26.44 16.13
N GLY A 420 -74.46 27.54 16.20
CA GLY A 420 -73.99 28.88 16.08
C GLY A 420 -73.72 29.37 14.65
N ILE A 421 -73.94 28.52 13.61
CA ILE A 421 -73.78 28.85 12.21
C ILE A 421 -75.17 29.27 11.68
N LYS A 422 -75.26 30.43 10.96
CA LYS A 422 -76.49 30.91 10.36
C LYS A 422 -76.64 30.36 8.96
N PHE A 423 -77.58 29.42 8.80
CA PHE A 423 -77.97 28.89 7.46
C PHE A 423 -79.21 29.64 6.85
N LYS A 424 -79.24 29.70 5.53
CA LYS A 424 -80.36 30.27 4.78
C LYS A 424 -81.55 29.33 4.81
N THR A 425 -81.35 28.05 4.74
CA THR A 425 -82.41 27.03 4.69
C THR A 425 -82.17 25.90 5.64
N LYS A 426 -83.25 25.21 6.12
CA LYS A 426 -83.15 23.97 6.92
C LYS A 426 -82.51 22.80 6.12
N THR A 427 -82.61 22.88 4.80
CA THR A 427 -82.01 21.85 3.91
C THR A 427 -80.46 21.98 3.89
N SER A 428 -79.99 23.22 3.80
CA SER A 428 -78.55 23.50 3.89
C SER A 428 -77.98 23.05 5.24
N GLU A 429 -78.68 23.31 6.36
CA GLU A 429 -78.25 22.86 7.67
C GLU A 429 -78.20 21.32 7.75
N LYS A 430 -79.22 20.65 7.17
CA LYS A 430 -79.23 19.17 7.13
C LYS A 430 -78.11 18.62 6.25
N ALA A 431 -77.80 19.24 5.12
CA ALA A 431 -76.67 18.87 4.26
C ALA A 431 -75.32 19.13 4.93
N ALA A 432 -75.16 20.20 5.71
CA ALA A 432 -74.02 20.56 6.43
C ALA A 432 -73.66 19.46 7.53
N LYS A 433 -74.71 18.92 8.18
CA LYS A 433 -74.53 17.83 9.16
C LYS A 433 -74.06 16.51 8.54
N SER A 434 -74.15 16.35 7.24
CA SER A 434 -73.66 15.14 6.54
C SER A 434 -72.25 15.30 5.99
N LEU A 435 -71.62 16.46 6.14
CA LEU A 435 -70.26 16.70 5.72
C LEU A 435 -69.31 15.97 6.67
N LYS A 436 -68.33 15.26 6.07
CA LYS A 436 -67.28 14.47 6.77
C LYS A 436 -65.99 14.64 5.98
N PHE A 437 -65.36 15.80 6.13
CA PHE A 437 -64.01 16.02 5.60
C PHE A 437 -62.99 15.66 6.66
N THR A 438 -61.79 15.25 6.23
CA THR A 438 -60.68 15.10 7.16
C THR A 438 -60.12 16.45 7.58
N GLU A 439 -59.34 16.51 8.62
CA GLU A 439 -58.72 17.73 9.09
C GLU A 439 -57.86 18.42 8.01
N LYS A 440 -57.09 17.60 7.24
CA LYS A 440 -56.27 18.09 6.14
C LYS A 440 -57.13 18.63 4.98
N GLN A 441 -58.21 17.95 4.66
CA GLN A 441 -59.18 18.40 3.64
C GLN A 441 -59.82 19.70 4.06
N ALA A 442 -60.31 19.81 5.29
CA ALA A 442 -60.92 21.01 5.81
C ALA A 442 -59.96 22.22 5.80
N ALA A 443 -58.70 22.00 6.17
CA ALA A 443 -57.68 23.03 6.10
C ALA A 443 -57.42 23.49 4.67
N ALA A 444 -57.28 22.56 3.73
CA ALA A 444 -57.07 22.87 2.30
C ALA A 444 -58.26 23.63 1.68
N ILE A 445 -59.51 23.27 2.04
CA ILE A 445 -60.70 23.96 1.61
C ILE A 445 -60.71 25.41 2.15
N LEU A 446 -60.34 25.61 3.41
CA LEU A 446 -60.30 26.95 4.01
C LEU A 446 -59.21 27.86 3.43
N ASP A 447 -58.17 27.28 2.90
CA ASP A 447 -57.05 28.00 2.26
C ASP A 447 -57.20 28.12 0.73
N MET A 448 -58.30 27.56 0.17
CA MET A 448 -58.56 27.56 -1.25
C MET A 448 -58.85 28.97 -1.76
N ARG A 449 -58.18 29.36 -2.84
CA ARG A 449 -58.38 30.63 -3.50
C ARG A 449 -59.62 30.60 -4.46
N LEU A 450 -60.38 31.63 -4.50
CA LEU A 450 -61.59 31.66 -5.28
C LEU A 450 -61.43 31.40 -6.78
N TYR A 451 -60.34 31.76 -7.39
CA TYR A 451 -60.06 31.49 -8.81
C TYR A 451 -59.98 29.99 -9.13
N LYS A 452 -59.66 29.15 -8.14
CA LYS A 452 -59.61 27.67 -8.32
C LYS A 452 -60.98 27.03 -8.54
N LEU A 453 -62.07 27.84 -8.48
CA LEU A 453 -63.42 27.42 -8.79
C LEU A 453 -63.78 27.61 -10.27
N ILE A 454 -62.90 28.12 -11.10
CA ILE A 454 -63.08 28.24 -12.55
C ILE A 454 -62.96 26.83 -13.15
N GLY A 455 -63.89 26.53 -14.13
CA GLY A 455 -63.92 25.18 -14.71
C GLY A 455 -62.63 24.64 -15.25
N LEU A 456 -61.80 25.48 -15.87
CA LEU A 456 -60.45 25.07 -16.32
C LEU A 456 -59.55 24.67 -15.19
N GLU A 457 -59.63 25.24 -13.99
CA GLU A 457 -58.86 24.89 -12.81
C GLU A 457 -59.36 23.58 -12.18
N ILE A 458 -60.66 23.30 -12.24
CA ILE A 458 -61.27 22.06 -11.80
C ILE A 458 -60.82 20.91 -12.71
N ASP A 459 -60.82 21.13 -14.05
CA ASP A 459 -60.32 20.15 -15.00
C ASP A 459 -58.81 19.86 -14.77
N ALA A 460 -58.01 20.89 -14.45
CA ALA A 460 -56.59 20.73 -14.09
C ALA A 460 -56.42 19.92 -12.80
N LEU A 461 -57.24 20.16 -11.76
CA LEU A 461 -57.25 19.41 -10.52
C LEU A 461 -57.62 17.93 -10.75
N MET A 462 -58.57 17.65 -11.61
CA MET A 462 -58.97 16.29 -11.98
C MET A 462 -57.84 15.54 -12.70
N LYS A 463 -57.13 16.20 -13.64
CA LYS A 463 -55.97 15.61 -14.31
C LYS A 463 -54.84 15.33 -13.32
N GLU A 464 -54.57 16.28 -12.44
CA GLU A 464 -53.53 16.10 -11.39
C GLU A 464 -53.87 14.94 -10.44
N HIS A 465 -55.19 14.80 -10.10
CA HIS A 465 -55.66 13.65 -9.30
C HIS A 465 -55.49 12.32 -10.05
N GLU A 466 -55.78 12.29 -11.35
CA GLU A 466 -55.54 11.09 -12.17
C GLU A 466 -54.08 10.70 -12.23
N GLU A 467 -53.14 11.66 -12.35
CA GLU A 467 -51.71 11.41 -12.27
C GLU A 467 -51.31 10.91 -10.89
N THR A 468 -51.82 11.51 -9.81
CA THR A 468 -51.61 11.07 -8.44
C THR A 468 -52.03 9.59 -8.25
N MET A 469 -53.19 9.23 -8.77
CA MET A 469 -53.70 7.84 -8.72
C MET A 469 -52.79 6.86 -9.51
N LYS A 470 -52.32 7.29 -10.68
CA LYS A 470 -51.33 6.47 -11.45
C LYS A 470 -50.02 6.28 -10.70
N ASN A 471 -49.50 7.34 -10.05
CA ASN A 471 -48.31 7.28 -9.26
C ASN A 471 -48.47 6.31 -8.05
N ILE A 472 -49.59 6.42 -7.34
CA ILE A 472 -49.93 5.53 -6.22
C ILE A 472 -49.92 4.07 -6.69
N ALA A 473 -50.66 3.76 -7.76
CA ALA A 473 -50.71 2.40 -8.29
C ALA A 473 -49.33 1.88 -8.72
N ALA A 474 -48.50 2.75 -9.36
CA ALA A 474 -47.14 2.39 -9.74
C ALA A 474 -46.25 2.13 -8.52
N TYR A 475 -46.33 2.99 -7.48
CA TYR A 475 -45.53 2.81 -6.27
C TYR A 475 -45.95 1.60 -5.45
N GLU A 476 -47.27 1.32 -5.38
CA GLU A 476 -47.77 0.08 -4.74
C GLU A 476 -47.32 -1.17 -5.50
N ASP A 477 -47.30 -1.17 -6.82
CA ASP A 477 -46.78 -2.29 -7.61
C ASP A 477 -45.28 -2.48 -7.35
N ILE A 478 -44.49 -1.40 -7.38
CA ILE A 478 -43.04 -1.47 -7.09
C ILE A 478 -42.76 -2.03 -5.68
N LEU A 479 -43.55 -1.63 -4.67
CA LEU A 479 -43.36 -2.08 -3.29
C LEU A 479 -43.81 -3.52 -3.06
N ASN A 480 -44.82 -4.00 -3.76
CA ASN A 480 -45.42 -5.31 -3.53
C ASN A 480 -44.91 -6.41 -4.49
N ASN A 481 -44.22 -6.02 -5.56
CA ASN A 481 -43.76 -6.94 -6.60
C ASN A 481 -42.25 -6.84 -6.76
N TYR A 482 -41.52 -7.94 -6.45
CA TYR A 482 -40.07 -8.02 -6.59
C TYR A 482 -39.60 -7.70 -8.01
N ASP A 483 -40.27 -8.22 -9.04
CA ASP A 483 -39.85 -8.03 -10.43
C ASP A 483 -39.99 -6.56 -10.86
N SER A 484 -41.04 -5.85 -10.39
CA SER A 484 -41.20 -4.42 -10.64
C SER A 484 -40.10 -3.59 -9.96
N MET A 485 -39.78 -3.87 -8.70
CA MET A 485 -38.69 -3.22 -7.99
C MET A 485 -37.34 -3.51 -8.66
N ALA A 486 -37.08 -4.77 -9.02
CA ALA A 486 -35.85 -5.18 -9.70
C ALA A 486 -35.72 -4.49 -11.08
N ALA A 487 -36.83 -4.33 -11.81
CA ALA A 487 -36.81 -3.65 -13.11
C ALA A 487 -36.42 -2.18 -12.96
N VAL A 488 -36.94 -1.49 -11.94
CA VAL A 488 -36.57 -0.08 -11.64
C VAL A 488 -35.06 0.01 -11.32
N ILE A 489 -34.58 -0.80 -10.40
CA ILE A 489 -33.17 -0.82 -10.00
C ILE A 489 -32.28 -1.12 -11.21
N MET A 490 -32.61 -2.13 -12.02
CA MET A 490 -31.85 -2.47 -13.22
C MET A 490 -31.88 -1.32 -14.26
N GLY A 491 -32.96 -0.60 -14.38
CA GLY A 491 -33.08 0.59 -15.25
C GLY A 491 -32.17 1.73 -14.81
N GLU A 492 -32.11 2.01 -13.49
CA GLU A 492 -31.22 3.01 -12.91
C GLU A 492 -29.74 2.59 -13.12
N LEU A 493 -29.40 1.31 -12.91
CA LEU A 493 -28.06 0.78 -13.16
C LEU A 493 -27.64 0.87 -14.63
N ASP A 494 -28.55 0.64 -15.57
CA ASP A 494 -28.28 0.80 -17.02
C ASP A 494 -28.00 2.26 -17.38
N GLN A 495 -28.74 3.21 -16.79
CA GLN A 495 -28.49 4.62 -16.98
C GLN A 495 -27.12 5.02 -16.43
N ILE A 496 -26.78 4.60 -15.21
CA ILE A 496 -25.46 4.84 -14.59
C ILE A 496 -24.36 4.24 -15.46
N LYS A 497 -24.51 3.01 -15.94
CA LYS A 497 -23.55 2.38 -16.84
C LYS A 497 -23.37 3.15 -18.14
N LYS A 498 -24.44 3.64 -18.73
CA LYS A 498 -24.42 4.42 -20.00
C LYS A 498 -23.70 5.75 -19.81
N GLU A 499 -23.94 6.44 -18.70
CA GLU A 499 -23.41 7.78 -18.45
C GLU A 499 -21.98 7.75 -17.93
N TYR A 500 -21.67 6.84 -17.01
CA TYR A 500 -20.39 6.80 -16.29
C TYR A 500 -19.51 5.61 -16.65
N GLY A 501 -19.94 4.69 -17.51
CA GLY A 501 -19.14 3.54 -17.93
C GLY A 501 -17.89 3.95 -18.71
N SER A 502 -16.83 3.17 -18.59
CA SER A 502 -15.58 3.35 -19.34
C SER A 502 -15.05 2.03 -19.84
N LYS A 503 -14.16 2.08 -20.83
CA LYS A 503 -13.42 0.90 -21.28
C LYS A 503 -12.48 0.39 -20.19
N ARG A 504 -12.30 -0.92 -20.12
CA ARG A 504 -11.31 -1.56 -19.25
C ARG A 504 -9.91 -1.10 -19.60
N LYS A 505 -9.11 -0.80 -18.58
CA LYS A 505 -7.70 -0.43 -18.71
C LYS A 505 -6.78 -1.63 -18.49
N THR A 506 -7.03 -2.45 -17.47
CA THR A 506 -6.17 -3.60 -17.09
C THR A 506 -6.46 -4.83 -17.95
N SER A 507 -5.44 -5.41 -18.56
CA SER A 507 -5.53 -6.70 -19.25
C SER A 507 -5.44 -7.84 -18.23
N ILE A 508 -6.09 -8.98 -18.53
CA ILE A 508 -6.09 -10.16 -17.64
C ILE A 508 -5.76 -11.39 -18.48
N GLU A 509 -4.65 -12.05 -18.16
CA GLU A 509 -4.16 -13.22 -18.85
C GLU A 509 -3.43 -14.17 -17.90
N ASN A 510 -3.08 -15.35 -18.36
CA ASN A 510 -2.08 -16.19 -17.71
C ASN A 510 -0.77 -15.98 -18.42
N ALA A 511 0.26 -15.56 -17.71
CA ALA A 511 1.61 -15.49 -18.25
C ALA A 511 2.54 -16.37 -17.41
N GLU A 512 3.48 -17.02 -18.08
CA GLU A 512 4.56 -17.72 -17.41
C GLU A 512 5.41 -16.76 -16.57
N GLU A 513 6.08 -17.29 -15.55
CA GLU A 513 7.07 -16.51 -14.82
C GLU A 513 8.13 -16.01 -15.80
N ALA A 514 8.50 -14.73 -15.68
CA ALA A 514 9.57 -14.16 -16.47
C ALA A 514 10.87 -14.95 -16.22
N VAL A 515 11.35 -15.64 -17.24
CA VAL A 515 12.62 -16.37 -17.21
C VAL A 515 13.67 -15.42 -17.78
N TYR A 516 14.61 -15.05 -16.92
CA TYR A 516 15.73 -14.19 -17.25
C TYR A 516 17.00 -15.04 -17.26
N GLU A 517 17.67 -15.07 -18.38
CA GLU A 517 18.99 -15.69 -18.49
C GLU A 517 20.05 -14.66 -18.09
N GLU A 518 20.69 -14.90 -16.96
CA GLU A 518 21.83 -14.10 -16.54
C GLU A 518 22.97 -14.37 -17.54
N LYS A 519 23.34 -13.34 -18.33
CA LYS A 519 24.54 -13.42 -19.17
C LYS A 519 25.68 -13.78 -18.25
N LYS A 520 26.15 -15.04 -18.28
CA LYS A 520 27.32 -15.45 -17.54
C LYS A 520 28.45 -14.55 -17.99
N MET A 521 29.02 -13.76 -17.07
CA MET A 521 30.28 -13.05 -17.35
C MET A 521 31.27 -14.06 -17.89
N GLU A 522 31.93 -13.74 -18.99
CA GLU A 522 33.08 -14.54 -19.43
C GLU A 522 34.08 -14.57 -18.27
N GLU A 523 34.38 -15.78 -17.81
CA GLU A 523 35.36 -15.99 -16.74
C GLU A 523 36.73 -15.62 -17.28
N THR A 524 37.29 -14.53 -16.76
CA THR A 524 38.62 -14.04 -17.13
C THR A 524 39.50 -13.98 -15.91
N GLU A 525 40.78 -14.38 -16.09
CA GLU A 525 41.78 -14.23 -15.06
C GLU A 525 42.23 -12.77 -14.98
N VAL A 526 42.18 -12.22 -13.78
CA VAL A 526 42.55 -10.82 -13.49
C VAL A 526 43.59 -10.80 -12.34
N CYS A 527 44.34 -9.71 -12.23
CA CYS A 527 45.26 -9.52 -11.11
C CYS A 527 44.66 -8.50 -10.13
N PHE A 528 44.54 -8.93 -8.87
CA PHE A 528 44.14 -8.11 -7.75
C PHE A 528 45.32 -7.36 -7.20
N LEU A 529 45.20 -6.05 -6.99
CA LEU A 529 46.18 -5.19 -6.34
C LEU A 529 45.54 -4.44 -5.19
N MET A 530 46.20 -4.45 -4.03
CA MET A 530 45.79 -3.64 -2.89
C MET A 530 46.99 -2.90 -2.33
N ASP A 531 46.95 -1.57 -2.26
CA ASP A 531 48.04 -0.78 -1.71
C ASP A 531 48.04 -0.79 -0.15
N ARG A 532 49.04 -0.14 0.43
CA ARG A 532 49.20 -0.01 1.89
C ARG A 532 48.11 0.83 2.57
N PHE A 533 47.35 1.61 1.79
CA PHE A 533 46.27 2.45 2.28
C PHE A 533 44.88 1.78 2.13
N GLY A 534 44.83 0.55 1.61
CA GLY A 534 43.59 -0.20 1.46
C GLY A 534 42.82 0.07 0.17
N TYR A 535 43.39 0.73 -0.83
CA TYR A 535 42.77 0.90 -2.15
C TYR A 535 42.92 -0.39 -2.96
N MET A 536 41.80 -0.92 -3.43
CA MET A 536 41.70 -2.15 -4.21
C MET A 536 41.39 -1.85 -5.67
N ARG A 537 42.05 -2.61 -6.56
CA ARG A 537 41.79 -2.56 -8.00
C ARG A 537 42.07 -3.91 -8.65
N LEU A 538 41.41 -4.17 -9.75
CA LEU A 538 41.77 -5.25 -10.67
C LEU A 538 42.47 -4.68 -11.88
N ILE A 539 43.43 -5.41 -12.40
CA ILE A 539 44.07 -5.11 -13.68
C ILE A 539 44.08 -6.35 -14.57
N ASP A 540 44.10 -6.13 -15.88
CA ASP A 540 44.26 -7.19 -16.86
C ASP A 540 45.58 -7.95 -16.66
N LYS A 541 45.57 -9.27 -16.87
CA LYS A 541 46.74 -10.13 -16.73
C LYS A 541 47.94 -9.68 -17.56
N ASN A 542 47.68 -9.22 -18.80
CA ASN A 542 48.79 -8.74 -19.65
C ASN A 542 49.35 -7.40 -19.16
N ALA A 543 48.50 -6.56 -18.54
CA ALA A 543 48.93 -5.32 -17.89
C ALA A 543 49.78 -5.62 -16.65
N TYR A 544 49.40 -6.62 -15.85
CA TYR A 544 50.19 -7.09 -14.71
C TYR A 544 51.56 -7.61 -15.12
N GLU A 545 51.65 -8.52 -16.10
CA GLU A 545 52.89 -9.08 -16.53
C GLU A 545 53.92 -8.02 -17.01
N ARG A 546 53.43 -6.93 -17.64
CA ARG A 546 54.24 -5.79 -18.04
C ARG A 546 54.72 -4.90 -16.89
N ASN A 547 54.07 -4.93 -15.73
CA ASN A 547 54.34 -4.07 -14.58
C ASN A 547 54.58 -4.84 -13.29
N LYS A 548 55.01 -6.10 -13.36
CA LYS A 548 55.10 -7.06 -12.25
C LYS A 548 55.91 -6.50 -11.08
N ASP A 549 57.12 -6.02 -11.35
CA ASP A 549 58.04 -5.49 -10.30
C ASP A 549 57.41 -4.27 -9.61
N ALA A 550 56.85 -3.34 -10.37
CA ALA A 550 56.18 -2.18 -9.83
C ALA A 550 54.91 -2.53 -9.02
N ALA A 551 54.15 -3.53 -9.46
CA ALA A 551 52.98 -4.01 -8.74
C ALA A 551 53.36 -4.54 -7.34
N HIS A 552 54.42 -5.33 -7.23
CA HIS A 552 54.87 -5.83 -5.96
C HIS A 552 55.57 -4.77 -5.07
N ALA A 553 56.16 -3.73 -5.65
CA ALA A 553 56.74 -2.62 -4.90
C ALA A 553 55.68 -1.64 -4.32
N GLU A 554 54.61 -1.42 -5.03
CA GLU A 554 53.54 -0.43 -4.68
C GLU A 554 52.40 -1.03 -3.90
N SER A 555 52.16 -2.35 -4.03
CA SER A 555 50.99 -3.01 -3.43
C SER A 555 51.35 -3.92 -2.29
N ARG A 556 50.57 -3.91 -1.22
CA ARG A 556 50.70 -4.83 -0.06
C ARG A 556 50.26 -6.25 -0.39
N TYR A 557 49.21 -6.38 -1.22
CA TYR A 557 48.68 -7.65 -1.67
C TYR A 557 48.58 -7.65 -3.20
N VAL A 558 49.16 -8.70 -3.79
CA VAL A 558 49.20 -8.95 -5.24
C VAL A 558 48.93 -10.41 -5.48
N PHE A 559 47.87 -10.75 -6.20
CA PHE A 559 47.57 -12.14 -6.58
C PHE A 559 46.65 -12.15 -7.81
N THR A 560 46.66 -13.29 -8.52
CA THR A 560 45.69 -13.53 -9.60
C THR A 560 44.46 -14.24 -9.06
N CYS A 561 43.33 -13.92 -9.59
CA CYS A 561 42.02 -14.54 -9.30
C CYS A 561 41.13 -14.50 -10.52
N MET A 562 40.02 -15.23 -10.49
CA MET A 562 38.97 -15.09 -11.50
C MET A 562 38.13 -13.85 -11.21
N ASN A 563 37.66 -13.16 -12.26
CA ASN A 563 36.76 -12.02 -12.13
C ASN A 563 35.43 -12.38 -11.43
N THR A 564 35.12 -13.67 -11.30
CA THR A 564 33.94 -14.24 -10.62
C THR A 564 34.21 -14.64 -9.17
N ASP A 565 35.47 -14.56 -8.69
CA ASP A 565 35.88 -14.99 -7.35
C ASP A 565 35.42 -13.97 -6.27
N LYS A 566 35.56 -14.36 -5.01
CA LYS A 566 35.36 -13.49 -3.85
C LYS A 566 36.71 -13.23 -3.18
N ILE A 567 36.95 -11.99 -2.83
CA ILE A 567 38.13 -11.57 -2.09
C ILE A 567 37.81 -11.57 -0.61
N CYS A 568 38.59 -12.35 0.16
CA CYS A 568 38.49 -12.46 1.60
C CYS A 568 39.43 -11.45 2.28
N ILE A 569 38.90 -10.65 3.20
CA ILE A 569 39.64 -9.66 4.00
C ILE A 569 39.50 -10.03 5.46
N PHE A 570 40.57 -10.52 6.08
CA PHE A 570 40.62 -10.87 7.51
C PHE A 570 41.12 -9.67 8.31
N THR A 571 40.42 -9.36 9.41
CA THR A 571 40.73 -8.20 10.25
C THR A 571 41.20 -8.62 11.66
N ASP A 572 41.86 -7.70 12.34
CA ASP A 572 42.35 -7.84 13.71
C ASP A 572 41.24 -8.09 14.75
N THR A 573 40.00 -7.65 14.43
CA THR A 573 38.83 -7.87 15.27
C THR A 573 38.23 -9.29 15.15
N GLY A 574 38.89 -10.20 14.41
CA GLY A 574 38.38 -11.56 14.21
C GLY A 574 37.23 -11.71 13.26
N LYS A 575 37.02 -10.72 12.39
CA LYS A 575 36.01 -10.75 11.32
C LYS A 575 36.64 -11.15 9.98
N LEU A 576 35.83 -11.69 9.11
CA LEU A 576 36.08 -11.87 7.69
C LEU A 576 35.05 -11.12 6.89
N HIS A 577 35.51 -10.18 6.09
CA HIS A 577 34.68 -9.50 5.08
C HIS A 577 34.96 -10.10 3.71
N THR A 578 33.92 -10.28 2.91
CA THR A 578 34.01 -10.78 1.52
C THR A 578 33.52 -9.74 0.55
N VAL A 579 34.34 -9.44 -0.46
CA VAL A 579 34.03 -8.56 -1.59
C VAL A 579 34.08 -9.41 -2.86
N LYS A 580 33.08 -9.25 -3.74
CA LYS A 580 33.13 -9.95 -5.03
C LYS A 580 34.15 -9.26 -5.94
N ALA A 581 34.91 -10.03 -6.69
CA ALA A 581 35.88 -9.50 -7.65
C ALA A 581 35.17 -8.61 -8.71
N GLU A 582 33.95 -8.96 -9.10
CA GLU A 582 33.13 -8.18 -10.05
C GLU A 582 32.77 -6.77 -9.53
N ASP A 583 32.71 -6.58 -8.20
CA ASP A 583 32.44 -5.27 -7.57
C ASP A 583 33.69 -4.37 -7.54
N ILE A 584 34.89 -4.95 -7.74
CA ILE A 584 36.17 -4.22 -7.75
C ILE A 584 36.45 -3.68 -9.16
N PRO A 585 36.77 -2.39 -9.34
CA PRO A 585 36.95 -1.82 -10.66
C PRO A 585 38.16 -2.43 -11.39
N LEU A 586 37.91 -2.88 -12.65
CA LEU A 586 38.97 -3.25 -13.59
C LEU A 586 39.50 -2.01 -14.27
N VAL A 587 40.72 -1.57 -13.90
CA VAL A 587 41.29 -0.29 -14.30
C VAL A 587 42.70 -0.46 -14.87
N ARG A 588 43.27 0.66 -15.36
CA ARG A 588 44.69 0.68 -15.80
C ARG A 588 45.63 0.60 -14.59
N PHE A 589 46.83 0.10 -14.80
CA PHE A 589 47.81 -0.08 -13.72
C PHE A 589 48.05 1.19 -12.85
N ARG A 590 48.04 2.36 -13.46
CA ARG A 590 48.30 3.66 -12.76
C ARG A 590 47.06 4.25 -12.05
N ASP A 591 45.90 3.70 -12.27
CA ASP A 591 44.65 4.19 -11.64
C ASP A 591 44.60 3.77 -10.17
N LYS A 592 44.02 4.63 -9.32
CA LYS A 592 44.12 4.48 -7.86
C LYS A 592 43.22 3.38 -7.27
N GLY A 593 42.18 2.96 -7.96
CA GLY A 593 41.19 1.99 -7.46
C GLY A 593 40.21 2.60 -6.45
N VAL A 594 39.58 1.73 -5.64
CA VAL A 594 38.52 2.10 -4.69
C VAL A 594 38.90 1.62 -3.28
N PRO A 595 38.66 2.40 -2.21
CA PRO A 595 38.89 1.96 -0.83
C PRO A 595 38.07 0.72 -0.47
N ALA A 596 38.62 -0.16 0.36
CA ALA A 596 37.96 -1.37 0.84
C ALA A 596 36.63 -1.06 1.58
N ASP A 597 36.58 0.08 2.28
CA ASP A 597 35.41 0.58 2.99
C ASP A 597 34.18 0.78 2.06
N ASN A 598 34.39 1.13 0.82
CA ASN A 598 33.34 1.43 -0.15
C ASN A 598 32.74 0.17 -0.82
N LEU A 599 33.42 -0.98 -0.70
CA LEU A 599 33.03 -2.21 -1.40
C LEU A 599 32.44 -3.29 -0.47
N GLY A 600 32.56 -3.10 0.85
CA GLY A 600 32.12 -4.09 1.83
C GLY A 600 31.68 -3.47 3.16
N ASN A 601 31.57 -4.34 4.17
CA ASN A 601 31.25 -3.91 5.54
C ASN A 601 32.52 -3.70 6.38
N TYR A 602 33.67 -3.57 5.75
CA TYR A 602 34.94 -3.25 6.40
C TYR A 602 34.93 -1.77 6.80
N ASP A 603 35.45 -1.47 7.97
CA ASP A 603 35.55 -0.12 8.53
C ASP A 603 37.00 0.14 8.97
N SER A 604 37.75 0.91 8.16
CA SER A 604 39.15 1.23 8.43
C SER A 604 39.39 2.06 9.69
N THR A 605 38.35 2.66 10.27
CA THR A 605 38.46 3.41 11.54
C THR A 605 38.50 2.51 12.76
N SER A 606 37.96 1.29 12.69
CA SER A 606 37.80 0.38 13.81
C SER A 606 38.55 -0.94 13.64
N GLU A 607 38.98 -1.26 12.41
CA GLU A 607 39.58 -2.57 12.06
C GLU A 607 40.87 -2.41 11.25
N GLN A 608 41.83 -3.34 11.41
CA GLN A 608 43.04 -3.42 10.61
C GLN A 608 43.06 -4.69 9.76
N ILE A 609 43.40 -4.55 8.48
CA ILE A 609 43.56 -5.70 7.57
C ILE A 609 44.83 -6.47 7.89
N LEU A 610 44.70 -7.76 8.20
CA LEU A 610 45.79 -8.66 8.46
C LEU A 610 46.13 -9.56 7.28
N TYR A 611 45.13 -10.06 6.56
CA TYR A 611 45.35 -10.98 5.45
C TYR A 611 44.25 -10.79 4.37
N VAL A 612 44.69 -10.81 3.11
CA VAL A 612 43.80 -10.72 1.95
C VAL A 612 44.16 -11.80 0.94
N ALA A 613 43.17 -12.57 0.52
CA ALA A 613 43.34 -13.62 -0.49
C ALA A 613 42.01 -13.95 -1.19
N PRO A 614 42.03 -14.57 -2.38
CA PRO A 614 40.79 -15.02 -3.02
C PRO A 614 40.19 -16.20 -2.25
N LEU A 615 38.85 -16.28 -2.21
CA LEU A 615 38.15 -17.34 -1.49
C LEU A 615 38.51 -18.73 -2.03
N SER A 616 38.76 -18.86 -3.31
CA SER A 616 39.26 -20.09 -3.95
C SER A 616 40.54 -20.59 -3.28
N GLN A 617 41.51 -19.72 -3.04
CA GLN A 617 42.76 -20.04 -2.36
C GLN A 617 42.54 -20.27 -0.86
N VAL A 618 41.80 -19.43 -0.18
CA VAL A 618 41.47 -19.57 1.24
C VAL A 618 40.79 -20.91 1.51
N ALA A 619 39.82 -21.28 0.74
CA ALA A 619 39.05 -22.51 0.91
C ALA A 619 39.88 -23.77 0.69
N ALA A 620 40.90 -23.71 -0.17
CA ALA A 620 41.84 -24.83 -0.41
C ALA A 620 42.90 -24.94 0.67
N SER A 621 43.06 -23.94 1.55
CA SER A 621 44.17 -23.86 2.53
C SER A 621 43.70 -24.04 3.98
N THR A 622 44.68 -24.23 4.85
CA THR A 622 44.53 -24.18 6.32
C THR A 622 45.06 -22.84 6.80
N VAL A 623 44.23 -22.06 7.48
CA VAL A 623 44.56 -20.69 7.90
C VAL A 623 44.99 -20.69 9.37
N LEU A 624 46.18 -20.12 9.66
CA LEU A 624 46.69 -19.88 11.01
C LEU A 624 46.16 -18.53 11.53
N PHE A 625 45.65 -18.52 12.75
CA PHE A 625 45.30 -17.34 13.54
C PHE A 625 46.15 -17.25 14.78
N VAL A 626 46.70 -16.07 15.07
CA VAL A 626 47.47 -15.80 16.30
C VAL A 626 46.94 -14.50 16.92
N THR A 627 46.69 -14.51 18.24
CA THR A 627 46.22 -13.36 19.00
C THR A 627 47.30 -12.67 19.80
N GLU A 628 47.08 -11.41 20.19
CA GLU A 628 47.97 -10.65 21.09
C GLU A 628 48.27 -11.37 22.40
N ASN A 629 47.27 -12.07 22.97
CA ASN A 629 47.40 -12.79 24.21
C ASN A 629 48.04 -14.17 24.05
N GLY A 630 48.62 -14.47 22.88
CA GLY A 630 49.41 -15.66 22.61
C GLY A 630 48.57 -16.91 22.34
N MET A 631 47.31 -16.79 22.04
CA MET A 631 46.49 -17.91 21.58
C MET A 631 46.71 -18.12 20.08
N CYS A 632 46.66 -19.36 19.63
CA CYS A 632 46.76 -19.71 18.22
C CYS A 632 45.90 -20.91 17.86
N LYS A 633 45.52 -20.99 16.61
CA LYS A 633 44.77 -22.12 16.04
C LYS A 633 44.92 -22.20 14.53
N LEU A 634 44.66 -23.38 14.01
CA LEU A 634 44.50 -23.62 12.59
C LEU A 634 43.01 -23.86 12.28
N VAL A 635 42.52 -23.30 11.19
CA VAL A 635 41.15 -23.48 10.73
C VAL A 635 41.15 -23.90 9.26
N LYS A 636 40.38 -24.93 8.90
CA LYS A 636 40.20 -25.32 7.49
C LYS A 636 39.49 -24.23 6.73
N GLY A 637 40.03 -23.82 5.60
CA GLY A 637 39.51 -22.70 4.82
C GLY A 637 38.09 -22.88 4.26
N ASP A 638 37.64 -24.12 4.08
CA ASP A 638 36.25 -24.41 3.69
C ASP A 638 35.21 -23.85 4.67
N GLU A 639 35.54 -23.64 5.94
CA GLU A 639 34.68 -23.04 6.94
C GLU A 639 34.34 -21.55 6.61
N PHE A 640 35.08 -20.92 5.73
CA PHE A 640 34.88 -19.54 5.32
C PHE A 640 33.99 -19.38 4.09
N ARG A 641 33.51 -20.46 3.48
CA ARG A 641 32.49 -20.44 2.44
C ARG A 641 31.16 -20.04 3.06
N ALA A 642 30.77 -18.77 2.92
CA ALA A 642 29.53 -18.23 3.44
C ALA A 642 28.80 -17.35 2.42
N SER A 643 27.47 -17.28 2.56
CA SER A 643 26.65 -16.38 1.74
C SER A 643 26.64 -14.93 2.26
N LYS A 644 26.90 -14.74 3.55
CA LYS A 644 26.95 -13.41 4.18
C LYS A 644 28.25 -12.68 3.84
N ARG A 645 28.17 -11.38 3.58
CA ARG A 645 29.32 -10.52 3.29
C ARG A 645 30.31 -10.39 4.47
N THR A 646 29.84 -10.54 5.70
CA THR A 646 30.66 -10.49 6.91
C THR A 646 30.32 -11.65 7.83
N ILE A 647 31.36 -12.37 8.28
CA ILE A 647 31.24 -13.46 9.24
C ILE A 647 32.34 -13.35 10.29
N VAL A 648 32.16 -14.02 11.43
CA VAL A 648 33.21 -14.21 12.44
C VAL A 648 34.22 -15.24 11.90
N SER A 649 35.47 -14.84 11.78
CA SER A 649 36.58 -15.74 11.35
C SER A 649 37.23 -16.49 12.52
N THR A 650 37.20 -15.89 13.72
CA THR A 650 37.64 -16.49 14.95
C THR A 650 36.94 -15.92 16.17
N LYS A 651 36.75 -16.73 17.22
CA LYS A 651 36.28 -16.23 18.51
C LYS A 651 37.47 -15.67 19.25
N LEU A 652 37.38 -14.41 19.68
CA LEU A 652 38.36 -13.73 20.54
C LEU A 652 37.86 -13.68 21.98
N ALA A 653 38.79 -13.59 22.94
CA ALA A 653 38.48 -13.23 24.31
C ALA A 653 38.18 -11.73 24.41
N GLU A 654 37.61 -11.29 25.53
CA GLU A 654 37.42 -9.88 25.84
C GLU A 654 38.79 -9.18 25.87
N ASP A 655 38.92 -8.05 25.19
CA ASP A 655 40.16 -7.27 25.02
C ASP A 655 41.31 -7.98 24.28
N ASP A 656 41.05 -9.03 23.48
CA ASP A 656 42.07 -9.69 22.63
C ASP A 656 41.90 -9.31 21.17
N ARG A 657 42.96 -9.21 20.41
CA ARG A 657 42.98 -8.94 18.98
C ARG A 657 43.88 -9.94 18.25
N LEU A 658 43.63 -10.11 16.96
CA LEU A 658 44.53 -10.87 16.11
C LEU A 658 45.74 -10.00 15.75
N VAL A 659 46.92 -10.61 15.76
CA VAL A 659 48.17 -10.02 15.27
C VAL A 659 48.64 -10.66 13.97
N PHE A 660 48.16 -11.87 13.67
CA PHE A 660 48.54 -12.61 12.47
C PHE A 660 47.40 -13.49 11.96
N VAL A 661 47.20 -13.46 10.65
CA VAL A 661 46.35 -14.39 9.88
C VAL A 661 47.10 -14.74 8.59
N GLY A 662 47.18 -16.02 8.23
CA GLY A 662 47.83 -16.42 6.99
C GLY A 662 47.63 -17.91 6.65
N ALA A 663 47.78 -18.25 5.36
CA ALA A 663 47.76 -19.65 4.90
C ALA A 663 48.99 -20.38 5.35
N ALA A 664 48.84 -21.60 5.88
CA ALA A 664 49.89 -22.34 6.56
C ALA A 664 50.20 -23.71 5.93
N ASP A 665 49.68 -24.04 4.74
CA ASP A 665 49.79 -25.40 4.19
C ASP A 665 51.22 -25.78 3.83
N GLU A 666 51.97 -24.89 3.19
CA GLU A 666 53.37 -25.14 2.76
C GLU A 666 54.40 -24.94 3.90
N MET A 667 53.92 -24.43 5.05
CA MET A 667 54.77 -24.09 6.18
C MET A 667 54.72 -25.20 7.23
N ASP A 668 55.82 -25.48 7.88
CA ASP A 668 55.93 -26.53 8.91
C ASP A 668 56.26 -26.02 10.32
N GLN A 669 56.63 -24.75 10.44
CA GLN A 669 56.97 -24.11 11.71
C GLN A 669 56.34 -22.74 11.87
N VAL A 670 56.15 -22.36 13.14
CA VAL A 670 55.65 -21.05 13.54
C VAL A 670 56.59 -20.40 14.52
N VAL A 671 56.95 -19.16 14.31
CA VAL A 671 57.72 -18.36 15.27
C VAL A 671 56.85 -17.25 15.81
N PHE A 672 56.70 -17.18 17.12
CA PHE A 672 56.06 -16.07 17.83
C PHE A 672 57.13 -15.10 18.31
N GLN A 673 56.92 -13.80 18.09
CA GLN A 673 57.73 -12.71 18.63
C GLN A 673 56.87 -11.91 19.61
N SER A 674 57.34 -11.76 20.85
CA SER A 674 56.69 -10.91 21.84
C SER A 674 57.19 -9.47 21.78
N GLU A 675 56.43 -8.52 22.30
CA GLU A 675 56.81 -7.09 22.41
C GLU A 675 58.08 -6.89 23.25
N LYS A 676 58.28 -7.72 24.30
CA LYS A 676 59.49 -7.72 25.12
C LYS A 676 60.68 -8.44 24.46
N GLY A 677 60.57 -8.85 23.21
CA GLY A 677 61.63 -9.39 22.38
C GLY A 677 61.95 -10.86 22.66
N TYR A 678 61.00 -11.67 23.14
CA TYR A 678 61.15 -13.11 23.22
C TYR A 678 60.70 -13.75 21.91
N PHE A 679 61.45 -14.75 21.44
CA PHE A 679 61.12 -15.55 20.26
C PHE A 679 60.90 -17.00 20.65
N LEU A 680 59.78 -17.56 20.21
CA LEU A 680 59.44 -18.97 20.39
C LEU A 680 59.19 -19.62 19.05
N ARG A 681 59.96 -20.62 18.67
CA ARG A 681 59.76 -21.41 17.45
C ARG A 681 59.24 -22.79 17.83
N ILE A 682 58.10 -23.13 17.19
CA ILE A 682 57.40 -24.42 17.41
C ILE A 682 57.12 -25.11 16.09
N MET A 683 56.82 -26.40 16.12
CA MET A 683 56.29 -27.13 14.97
C MET A 683 54.81 -26.78 14.79
N LYS A 684 54.34 -26.55 13.53
CA LYS A 684 52.94 -26.32 13.21
C LYS A 684 52.02 -27.44 13.72
N THR A 685 52.51 -28.68 13.73
CA THR A 685 51.80 -29.87 14.23
C THR A 685 51.38 -29.80 15.70
N GLU A 686 51.98 -28.90 16.48
CA GLU A 686 51.58 -28.67 17.87
C GLU A 686 50.32 -27.77 17.98
N ILE A 687 49.90 -27.11 16.89
CA ILE A 687 48.73 -26.25 16.85
C ILE A 687 47.56 -27.07 16.35
N SER A 688 46.49 -27.13 17.14
CA SER A 688 45.30 -27.90 16.79
C SER A 688 44.52 -27.26 15.67
N VAL A 689 44.04 -28.08 14.71
CA VAL A 689 43.04 -27.68 13.72
C VAL A 689 41.66 -27.67 14.42
N THR A 690 41.02 -26.54 14.45
CA THR A 690 39.74 -26.34 15.17
C THR A 690 38.74 -25.60 14.29
N LYS A 691 37.47 -25.54 14.73
CA LYS A 691 36.45 -24.75 14.06
C LYS A 691 36.68 -23.24 14.26
N LYS A 692 36.17 -22.43 13.33
CA LYS A 692 36.28 -20.95 13.40
C LYS A 692 35.78 -20.37 14.72
N ASN A 693 34.77 -20.95 15.35
CA ASN A 693 34.18 -20.48 16.61
C ASN A 693 34.94 -20.92 17.88
N ALA A 694 36.05 -21.62 17.75
CA ALA A 694 36.92 -22.01 18.90
C ALA A 694 37.95 -20.92 19.20
N MET A 695 38.38 -20.80 20.44
CA MET A 695 39.44 -19.85 20.86
C MET A 695 40.84 -20.33 20.53
N GLY A 696 41.05 -21.63 20.29
CA GLY A 696 42.33 -22.20 20.00
C GLY A 696 43.11 -22.67 21.25
N VAL A 697 44.44 -22.78 21.10
CA VAL A 697 45.38 -23.24 22.15
C VAL A 697 46.42 -22.14 22.44
N ARG A 698 47.03 -22.17 23.63
CA ARG A 698 48.12 -21.24 23.93
C ARG A 698 49.34 -21.63 23.12
N GLY A 699 49.84 -20.74 22.28
CA GLY A 699 51.04 -20.88 21.49
C GLY A 699 52.28 -20.51 22.30
N MET A 700 52.30 -19.31 22.87
CA MET A 700 53.43 -18.80 23.67
C MET A 700 52.96 -18.40 25.08
N LYS A 701 53.76 -18.70 26.09
CA LYS A 701 53.51 -18.27 27.47
C LYS A 701 54.04 -16.86 27.67
N LEU A 702 53.15 -15.91 27.84
CA LEU A 702 53.48 -14.52 28.12
C LEU A 702 53.52 -14.25 29.61
N THR A 703 54.36 -13.30 30.07
CA THR A 703 54.54 -12.97 31.49
C THR A 703 54.30 -11.47 31.73
N GLY A 704 53.46 -11.15 32.72
CA GLY A 704 53.07 -9.79 33.02
C GLY A 704 52.22 -9.17 31.85
N GLU A 705 52.52 -7.95 31.47
CA GLU A 705 51.83 -7.21 30.39
C GLU A 705 52.46 -7.46 29.00
N ASP A 706 53.23 -8.56 28.80
CA ASP A 706 53.81 -8.89 27.51
C ASP A 706 52.75 -9.38 26.55
N ARG A 707 52.84 -9.02 25.28
CA ARG A 707 51.91 -9.38 24.20
C ARG A 707 52.69 -9.94 23.00
N ILE A 708 52.02 -10.66 22.12
CA ILE A 708 52.59 -11.05 20.83
C ILE A 708 52.61 -9.82 19.95
N HIS A 709 53.82 -9.51 19.44
CA HIS A 709 54.01 -8.44 18.45
C HIS A 709 53.74 -8.93 17.03
N HIS A 710 54.27 -10.14 16.69
CA HIS A 710 54.06 -10.72 15.36
C HIS A 710 54.25 -12.24 15.40
N ALA A 711 53.73 -12.93 14.38
CA ALA A 711 54.00 -14.33 14.14
C ALA A 711 54.49 -14.56 12.71
N TYR A 712 55.40 -15.50 12.54
CA TYR A 712 56.00 -15.84 11.26
C TYR A 712 55.75 -17.30 10.95
N LEU A 713 55.43 -17.60 9.72
CA LEU A 713 55.35 -18.96 9.17
C LEU A 713 56.66 -19.26 8.46
N LEU A 714 57.28 -20.39 8.78
CA LEU A 714 58.55 -20.79 8.21
C LEU A 714 58.45 -22.16 7.54
N GLU A 715 59.19 -22.32 6.46
CA GLU A 715 59.56 -23.59 5.88
C GLU A 715 60.95 -24.03 6.46
N SER A 716 61.05 -25.28 6.93
CA SER A 716 62.28 -25.76 7.57
C SER A 716 63.52 -25.72 6.68
N ARG A 717 63.33 -25.77 5.37
CA ARG A 717 64.35 -25.82 4.34
C ARG A 717 64.88 -24.49 3.87
N GLN A 718 64.17 -23.39 4.18
CA GLN A 718 64.48 -22.06 3.70
C GLN A 718 64.83 -21.15 4.88
N GLU A 719 65.98 -20.45 4.81
CA GLU A 719 66.37 -19.46 5.85
C GLU A 719 65.44 -18.23 5.75
N TYR A 720 64.87 -17.82 6.88
CA TYR A 720 64.01 -16.64 6.99
C TYR A 720 64.65 -15.66 7.99
N ALA A 721 65.09 -14.49 7.50
CA ALA A 721 65.69 -13.44 8.30
C ALA A 721 64.75 -12.23 8.39
N ILE A 722 64.69 -11.64 9.57
CA ILE A 722 64.02 -10.38 9.84
C ILE A 722 65.03 -9.34 10.29
N GLU A 723 64.69 -8.07 10.15
CA GLU A 723 65.45 -7.00 10.78
C GLU A 723 65.03 -6.87 12.26
N TYR A 724 65.95 -7.01 13.18
CA TYR A 724 65.72 -6.92 14.62
C TYR A 724 66.84 -6.12 15.28
N HIS A 725 66.50 -4.95 15.85
CA HIS A 725 67.46 -3.95 16.36
C HIS A 725 68.56 -3.60 15.34
N ASP A 726 68.18 -3.21 14.12
CA ASP A 726 69.01 -2.81 12.99
C ASP A 726 70.02 -3.90 12.54
N LYS A 727 69.75 -5.17 12.86
CA LYS A 727 70.57 -6.33 12.46
C LYS A 727 69.70 -7.45 11.89
N PRO A 728 70.19 -8.18 10.89
CA PRO A 728 69.48 -9.34 10.38
C PRO A 728 69.48 -10.48 11.43
N TYR A 729 68.28 -10.93 11.81
CA TYR A 729 68.08 -12.05 12.73
C TYR A 729 67.38 -13.20 12.01
N VAL A 730 68.12 -14.36 11.92
CA VAL A 730 67.61 -15.55 11.23
C VAL A 730 66.69 -16.33 12.16
N LEU A 731 65.39 -16.39 11.87
CA LEU A 731 64.39 -17.03 12.71
C LEU A 731 64.56 -18.55 12.79
N ASN A 732 65.14 -19.19 11.77
CA ASN A 732 65.45 -20.62 11.76
C ASN A 732 66.51 -21.00 12.78
N LYS A 733 67.32 -20.05 13.30
CA LYS A 733 68.29 -20.27 14.36
C LYS A 733 67.71 -20.26 15.77
N VAL A 734 66.45 -19.81 15.92
CA VAL A 734 65.76 -19.94 17.21
C VAL A 734 65.59 -21.42 17.55
N LYS A 735 65.94 -21.81 18.74
CA LYS A 735 65.83 -23.23 19.17
C LYS A 735 64.37 -23.67 19.10
N LEU A 736 64.12 -24.81 18.44
CA LEU A 736 62.83 -25.43 18.42
C LEU A 736 62.38 -25.83 19.83
N ALA A 737 61.20 -25.45 20.26
CA ALA A 737 60.65 -25.70 21.59
C ALA A 737 59.19 -26.14 21.52
N LYS A 738 58.61 -26.57 22.63
CA LYS A 738 57.21 -26.90 22.74
C LYS A 738 56.36 -25.63 22.89
N ARG A 739 55.15 -25.68 22.40
CA ARG A 739 54.15 -24.60 22.64
C ARG A 739 53.94 -24.35 24.15
N ASP A 740 53.38 -23.22 24.50
CA ASP A 740 53.11 -22.77 25.88
C ASP A 740 54.38 -22.59 26.72
N THR A 741 55.52 -22.29 26.07
CA THR A 741 56.76 -21.89 26.73
C THR A 741 57.06 -20.41 26.47
N LYS A 742 57.98 -19.83 27.32
CA LYS A 742 58.26 -18.37 27.25
C LYS A 742 59.09 -17.97 26.02
N GLY A 743 59.80 -18.91 25.40
CA GLY A 743 60.73 -18.60 24.34
C GLY A 743 62.08 -18.06 24.85
N VAL A 744 62.89 -17.61 23.90
CA VAL A 744 64.29 -17.14 24.19
C VAL A 744 64.43 -15.70 23.70
N LYS A 745 65.22 -14.89 24.44
CA LYS A 745 65.58 -13.55 24.03
C LYS A 745 66.87 -13.61 23.24
N PRO A 746 66.94 -13.06 22.01
CA PRO A 746 68.19 -13.05 21.25
C PRO A 746 69.26 -12.30 21.99
N ARG A 747 70.51 -12.81 21.96
CA ARG A 747 71.68 -12.04 22.31
C ARG A 747 72.16 -11.34 21.04
N VAL A 748 71.67 -10.11 20.82
CA VAL A 748 72.03 -9.28 19.65
C VAL A 748 73.19 -8.37 20.01
#